data_6125d1ec1423fdaec15eada647e12ee1
#
_entry.id   6125d1ec1423fdaec15eada647e12ee1
#
_cell.length_a   1.000
_cell.length_b   1.000
_cell.length_c   1.000
_cell.angle_alpha   90.00
_cell.angle_beta   90.00
_cell.angle_gamma   90.00
#
_symmetry.space_group_name_H-M   'P 1'
#
loop_
_entity.id
_entity.type
_entity.pdbx_description
1 polymer ?
#
loop_
_entity_poly.entity_id
_entity_poly.type
_entity_poly.pdbx_seq_one_letter_code
_entity_poly.pdbx_strand_id
1 'polypeptide(L)'
;AAQRAVEGTESVDAQEQYVLALIMNSDYAKARQYIQLKQLDASRPTLRHVLKMSEFSERIQQGIQAAKNAVTMNRGEEAFISLDAVLAEMKAYEAQLPADPALRRHFYYEYIFALNARNLAEQAVAQIAKTGVGPMEMPTYVRHALADSYLRMRQPKKAEKLYKSLFAEKNYADYNVYAGLYFSLIEQEKFKEADKLLVEMDKQLPTFMYSNAKGVDKVTHDDRTEFIGLKGLNYVYRKEHAKAERYFNEIVAKAPANISYQNNLAIVQRWREKPELSQQTLDQWNSVEPIDQSSQITSMQNAQALGQIQSWRQQTQRLMRSAGDDTGVQQSKKALDDRRHATIQHRSTFSKSESDNDALLGRLKGSKEQESGTRLNSPWLNDNYRLFADHSNRWGDYEQGKIKDQRVGLGLEWASDRKAASIMLSQSTDGDRFGVQLDWSHWLNDHWSYALGFDSQADIPLQALAQGHEGEAYTMSLNWQANESRKAGAAYKLTDINDGNARQEFSAFFKQQLLQGPHYITSAALRGGYEKNDLGDYAPYFNPKQSYSAEAVLEHDWITWRSYDRHFSQHFEAAAGTFKQTGFSGKPIYNLYYQHDWQLSRTWKLNYGVGWGVHPYDGEDERRTYAVFGFEGRF
;
A
#
# COMPACT_ATOMS: atom_id res chain seq x y z
N ALA A 1 -22.37 -35.20 -43.37
CA ALA A 1 -23.73 -34.87 -43.84
C ALA A 1 -23.75 -33.64 -44.73
N ALA A 2 -23.19 -32.48 -44.30
CA ALA A 2 -23.18 -31.23 -45.07
C ALA A 2 -22.44 -31.36 -46.41
N GLN A 3 -21.32 -32.08 -46.48
CA GLN A 3 -20.59 -32.34 -47.72
C GLN A 3 -21.42 -33.14 -48.72
N ARG A 4 -22.14 -34.18 -48.29
CA ARG A 4 -23.02 -34.99 -49.14
C ARG A 4 -24.23 -34.18 -49.65
N ALA A 5 -24.75 -33.23 -48.88
CA ALA A 5 -25.84 -32.35 -49.29
C ALA A 5 -25.45 -31.39 -50.42
N VAL A 6 -24.16 -31.07 -50.55
CA VAL A 6 -23.63 -30.15 -51.57
C VAL A 6 -23.19 -30.88 -52.86
N GLU A 7 -22.82 -32.16 -52.77
CA GLU A 7 -22.31 -32.95 -53.90
C GLU A 7 -23.37 -33.22 -55.00
N GLY A 8 -24.63 -32.81 -54.81
CA GLY A 8 -25.70 -33.01 -55.77
C GLY A 8 -26.58 -31.76 -56.07
N THR A 9 -26.26 -30.59 -55.48
CA THR A 9 -27.11 -29.40 -55.66
C THR A 9 -26.29 -28.14 -55.97
N GLU A 10 -26.79 -27.30 -56.87
CA GLU A 10 -26.29 -25.94 -57.13
C GLU A 10 -26.92 -24.90 -56.18
N SER A 11 -27.63 -25.35 -55.13
CA SER A 11 -28.31 -24.46 -54.20
C SER A 11 -27.30 -23.64 -53.39
N VAL A 12 -27.40 -22.31 -53.49
CA VAL A 12 -26.58 -21.37 -52.73
C VAL A 12 -26.75 -21.57 -51.22
N ASP A 13 -27.94 -21.92 -50.76
CA ASP A 13 -28.22 -22.18 -49.35
C ASP A 13 -27.50 -23.45 -48.86
N ALA A 14 -27.45 -24.52 -49.65
CA ALA A 14 -26.68 -25.73 -49.30
C ALA A 14 -25.18 -25.43 -49.27
N GLN A 15 -24.67 -24.62 -50.19
CA GLN A 15 -23.26 -24.18 -50.19
C GLN A 15 -22.92 -23.31 -48.98
N GLU A 16 -23.82 -22.41 -48.59
CA GLU A 16 -23.68 -21.63 -47.32
C GLU A 16 -23.61 -22.54 -46.10
N GLN A 17 -24.55 -23.51 -45.99
CA GLN A 17 -24.54 -24.47 -44.87
C GLN A 17 -23.26 -25.32 -44.82
N TYR A 18 -22.71 -25.66 -45.99
CA TYR A 18 -21.42 -26.36 -46.02
C TYR A 18 -20.25 -25.49 -45.54
N VAL A 19 -20.19 -24.22 -45.94
CA VAL A 19 -19.20 -23.27 -45.43
C VAL A 19 -19.32 -23.09 -43.92
N LEU A 20 -20.54 -22.91 -43.43
CA LEU A 20 -20.78 -22.81 -41.97
C LEU A 20 -20.34 -24.08 -41.24
N ALA A 21 -20.59 -25.28 -41.79
CA ALA A 21 -20.12 -26.53 -41.23
C ALA A 21 -18.57 -26.63 -41.21
N LEU A 22 -17.88 -26.15 -42.25
CA LEU A 22 -16.43 -26.08 -42.26
C LEU A 22 -15.91 -25.11 -41.21
N ILE A 23 -16.53 -23.95 -41.04
CA ILE A 23 -16.20 -22.96 -40.02
C ILE A 23 -16.37 -23.58 -38.61
N MET A 24 -17.49 -24.26 -38.36
CA MET A 24 -17.75 -24.94 -37.08
C MET A 24 -16.75 -26.05 -36.76
N ASN A 25 -16.12 -26.65 -37.79
CA ASN A 25 -15.06 -27.64 -37.63
C ASN A 25 -13.65 -27.02 -37.64
N SER A 26 -13.52 -25.69 -37.58
CA SER A 26 -12.26 -24.94 -37.68
C SER A 26 -11.45 -25.18 -38.97
N ASP A 27 -12.13 -25.69 -40.04
CA ASP A 27 -11.53 -25.92 -41.36
C ASP A 27 -11.51 -24.62 -42.20
N TYR A 28 -10.99 -23.54 -41.62
CA TYR A 28 -11.05 -22.18 -42.24
C TYR A 28 -10.38 -22.09 -43.60
N ALA A 29 -9.30 -22.83 -43.81
CA ALA A 29 -8.63 -22.87 -45.10
C ALA A 29 -9.53 -23.43 -46.22
N LYS A 30 -10.21 -24.55 -45.94
CA LYS A 30 -11.18 -25.15 -46.85
C LYS A 30 -12.41 -24.26 -47.05
N ALA A 31 -12.92 -23.64 -45.97
CA ALA A 31 -14.02 -22.69 -46.05
C ALA A 31 -13.68 -21.50 -46.98
N ARG A 32 -12.50 -20.92 -46.84
CA ARG A 32 -12.01 -19.81 -47.68
C ARG A 32 -11.86 -20.24 -49.12
N GLN A 33 -11.23 -21.38 -49.40
CA GLN A 33 -11.06 -21.93 -50.72
C GLN A 33 -12.43 -22.20 -51.40
N TYR A 34 -13.38 -22.76 -50.62
CA TYR A 34 -14.73 -23.07 -51.15
C TYR A 34 -15.52 -21.81 -51.45
N ILE A 35 -15.50 -20.77 -50.62
CA ILE A 35 -16.10 -19.46 -50.86
C ILE A 35 -15.57 -18.86 -52.18
N GLN A 36 -14.25 -18.93 -52.37
CA GLN A 36 -13.60 -18.39 -53.59
C GLN A 36 -13.93 -19.22 -54.82
N LEU A 37 -13.87 -20.56 -54.74
CA LEU A 37 -14.15 -21.47 -55.85
C LEU A 37 -15.61 -21.35 -56.38
N LYS A 38 -16.55 -21.20 -55.46
CA LYS A 38 -17.98 -21.09 -55.76
C LYS A 38 -18.46 -19.64 -55.91
N GLN A 39 -17.54 -18.65 -55.84
CA GLN A 39 -17.84 -17.22 -55.97
C GLN A 39 -18.98 -16.75 -55.05
N LEU A 40 -19.06 -17.32 -53.84
CA LEU A 40 -20.15 -17.06 -52.88
C LEU A 40 -20.16 -15.63 -52.37
N ASP A 41 -19.10 -14.87 -52.56
CA ASP A 41 -19.01 -13.46 -52.18
C ASP A 41 -20.10 -12.59 -52.84
N ALA A 42 -20.47 -12.91 -54.06
CA ALA A 42 -21.49 -12.16 -54.76
C ALA A 42 -22.91 -12.43 -54.22
N SER A 43 -23.20 -13.69 -53.88
CA SER A 43 -24.53 -14.14 -53.41
C SER A 43 -24.67 -14.09 -51.88
N ARG A 44 -23.56 -14.22 -51.13
CA ARG A 44 -23.48 -14.25 -49.65
C ARG A 44 -22.29 -13.43 -49.16
N PRO A 45 -22.31 -12.09 -49.28
CA PRO A 45 -21.17 -11.23 -48.96
C PRO A 45 -20.78 -11.27 -47.48
N THR A 46 -21.69 -11.72 -46.59
CA THR A 46 -21.45 -11.81 -45.14
C THR A 46 -20.62 -13.02 -44.76
N LEU A 47 -20.50 -14.08 -45.57
CA LEU A 47 -19.77 -15.31 -45.25
C LEU A 47 -18.29 -15.06 -44.94
N ARG A 48 -17.63 -14.18 -45.71
CA ARG A 48 -16.23 -13.81 -45.41
C ARG A 48 -16.08 -13.15 -44.05
N HIS A 49 -17.04 -12.32 -43.68
CA HIS A 49 -17.03 -11.69 -42.36
C HIS A 49 -17.22 -12.75 -41.26
N VAL A 50 -18.20 -13.66 -41.40
CA VAL A 50 -18.45 -14.76 -40.45
C VAL A 50 -17.20 -15.63 -40.29
N LEU A 51 -16.58 -16.02 -41.42
CA LEU A 51 -15.31 -16.77 -41.41
C LEU A 51 -14.21 -16.03 -40.63
N LYS A 52 -14.01 -14.74 -40.94
CA LYS A 52 -12.97 -13.93 -40.32
C LYS A 52 -13.21 -13.74 -38.80
N MET A 53 -14.46 -13.56 -38.40
CA MET A 53 -14.83 -13.47 -37.00
C MET A 53 -14.55 -14.76 -36.23
N SER A 54 -14.86 -15.93 -36.82
CA SER A 54 -14.58 -17.24 -36.23
C SER A 54 -13.06 -17.48 -36.09
N GLU A 55 -12.27 -17.09 -37.10
CA GLU A 55 -10.79 -17.12 -37.02
C GLU A 55 -10.27 -16.24 -35.87
N PHE A 56 -10.82 -15.03 -35.69
CA PHE A 56 -10.44 -14.16 -34.58
C PHE A 56 -10.80 -14.76 -33.24
N SER A 57 -12.04 -15.24 -33.06
CA SER A 57 -12.49 -15.89 -31.81
C SER A 57 -11.57 -17.05 -31.41
N GLU A 58 -11.25 -17.96 -32.36
CA GLU A 58 -10.35 -19.06 -32.06
C GLU A 58 -8.94 -18.60 -31.67
N ARG A 59 -8.37 -17.67 -32.41
CA ARG A 59 -7.04 -17.12 -32.15
C ARG A 59 -6.98 -16.34 -30.83
N ILE A 60 -8.07 -15.67 -30.44
CA ILE A 60 -8.18 -15.03 -29.11
C ILE A 60 -8.13 -16.11 -28.01
N GLN A 61 -8.88 -17.21 -28.15
CA GLN A 61 -8.85 -18.30 -27.18
C GLN A 61 -7.46 -18.97 -27.11
N GLN A 62 -6.83 -19.22 -28.26
CA GLN A 62 -5.45 -19.72 -28.30
C GLN A 62 -4.46 -18.76 -27.63
N GLY A 63 -4.63 -17.45 -27.86
CA GLY A 63 -3.83 -16.40 -27.23
C GLY A 63 -4.00 -16.36 -25.70
N ILE A 64 -5.23 -16.51 -25.20
CA ILE A 64 -5.53 -16.60 -23.77
C ILE A 64 -4.85 -17.85 -23.16
N GLN A 65 -4.95 -18.99 -23.82
CA GLN A 65 -4.31 -20.22 -23.35
C GLN A 65 -2.77 -20.13 -23.39
N ALA A 66 -2.22 -19.52 -24.45
CA ALA A 66 -0.79 -19.26 -24.56
C ALA A 66 -0.29 -18.33 -23.44
N ALA A 67 -1.07 -17.30 -23.09
CA ALA A 67 -0.75 -16.40 -21.99
C ALA A 67 -0.71 -17.14 -20.65
N LYS A 68 -1.72 -17.97 -20.35
CA LYS A 68 -1.75 -18.81 -19.14
C LYS A 68 -0.53 -19.74 -19.07
N ASN A 69 -0.23 -20.44 -20.15
CA ASN A 69 0.91 -21.36 -20.22
C ASN A 69 2.25 -20.63 -20.04
N ALA A 70 2.42 -19.45 -20.65
CA ALA A 70 3.64 -18.66 -20.52
C ALA A 70 3.87 -18.21 -19.07
N VAL A 71 2.81 -17.77 -18.37
CA VAL A 71 2.88 -17.40 -16.95
C VAL A 71 3.26 -18.63 -16.10
N THR A 72 2.60 -19.77 -16.30
CA THR A 72 2.89 -21.01 -15.57
C THR A 72 4.34 -21.49 -15.79
N MET A 73 4.88 -21.28 -16.99
CA MET A 73 6.26 -21.65 -17.35
C MET A 73 7.30 -20.56 -17.02
N ASN A 74 6.94 -19.54 -16.24
CA ASN A 74 7.79 -18.36 -15.95
C ASN A 74 8.32 -17.62 -17.19
N ARG A 75 7.59 -17.67 -18.30
CA ARG A 75 7.85 -16.94 -19.56
C ARG A 75 6.86 -15.80 -19.77
N GLY A 76 6.52 -15.08 -18.71
CA GLY A 76 5.51 -14.02 -18.74
C GLY A 76 5.79 -12.91 -19.77
N GLU A 77 7.03 -12.72 -20.21
CA GLU A 77 7.39 -11.80 -21.29
C GLU A 77 6.75 -12.19 -22.64
N GLU A 78 6.48 -13.47 -22.84
CA GLU A 78 5.85 -14.03 -24.07
C GLU A 78 4.32 -14.10 -23.97
N ALA A 79 3.75 -13.84 -22.79
CA ALA A 79 2.35 -14.12 -22.48
C ALA A 79 1.37 -13.48 -23.48
N PHE A 80 1.65 -12.32 -24.00
CA PHE A 80 0.72 -11.56 -24.82
C PHE A 80 1.08 -11.48 -26.30
N ILE A 81 2.15 -12.10 -26.77
CA ILE A 81 2.59 -12.04 -28.18
C ILE A 81 1.45 -12.44 -29.14
N SER A 82 0.77 -13.55 -28.85
CA SER A 82 -0.33 -14.05 -29.68
C SER A 82 -1.55 -13.12 -29.67
N LEU A 83 -1.90 -12.59 -28.50
CA LEU A 83 -3.02 -11.64 -28.37
C LEU A 83 -2.71 -10.29 -29.03
N ASP A 84 -1.49 -9.77 -28.91
CA ASP A 84 -1.07 -8.53 -29.57
C ASP A 84 -1.12 -8.67 -31.09
N ALA A 85 -0.72 -9.82 -31.65
CA ALA A 85 -0.83 -10.11 -33.09
C ALA A 85 -2.29 -10.12 -33.58
N VAL A 86 -3.19 -10.78 -32.82
CA VAL A 86 -4.62 -10.81 -33.14
C VAL A 86 -5.24 -9.41 -33.08
N LEU A 87 -4.93 -8.65 -32.01
CA LEU A 87 -5.43 -7.28 -31.83
C LEU A 87 -4.97 -6.34 -32.96
N ALA A 88 -3.71 -6.47 -33.43
CA ALA A 88 -3.21 -5.70 -34.57
C ALA A 88 -3.97 -6.00 -35.85
N GLU A 89 -4.28 -7.28 -36.14
CA GLU A 89 -5.09 -7.67 -37.29
C GLU A 89 -6.55 -7.21 -37.16
N MET A 90 -7.15 -7.32 -35.96
CA MET A 90 -8.50 -6.82 -35.73
C MET A 90 -8.60 -5.32 -36.00
N LYS A 91 -7.61 -4.56 -35.52
CA LYS A 91 -7.53 -3.11 -35.76
C LYS A 91 -7.41 -2.78 -37.24
N ALA A 92 -6.63 -3.55 -38.02
CA ALA A 92 -6.52 -3.37 -39.46
C ALA A 92 -7.82 -3.77 -40.17
N TYR A 93 -8.52 -4.79 -39.68
CA TYR A 93 -9.79 -5.26 -40.26
C TYR A 93 -10.96 -4.30 -39.97
N GLU A 94 -10.89 -3.46 -38.96
CA GLU A 94 -11.95 -2.48 -38.62
C GLU A 94 -12.36 -1.60 -39.83
N ALA A 95 -11.41 -1.23 -40.69
CA ALA A 95 -11.68 -0.46 -41.91
C ALA A 95 -12.46 -1.23 -42.96
N GLN A 96 -12.51 -2.56 -42.88
CA GLN A 96 -13.15 -3.46 -43.82
C GLN A 96 -14.51 -3.99 -43.33
N LEU A 97 -15.01 -3.47 -42.19
CA LEU A 97 -16.26 -3.93 -41.61
C LEU A 97 -17.45 -3.67 -42.50
N PRO A 98 -18.35 -4.67 -42.67
CA PRO A 98 -19.58 -4.48 -43.46
C PRO A 98 -20.44 -3.36 -42.88
N ALA A 99 -21.31 -2.78 -43.72
CA ALA A 99 -22.24 -1.75 -43.29
C ALA A 99 -23.32 -2.26 -42.30
N ASP A 100 -23.59 -3.57 -42.31
CA ASP A 100 -24.58 -4.20 -41.45
C ASP A 100 -24.29 -3.95 -39.96
N PRO A 101 -25.23 -3.32 -39.23
CA PRO A 101 -25.02 -2.99 -37.81
C PRO A 101 -24.82 -4.22 -36.88
N ALA A 102 -25.43 -5.37 -37.19
CA ALA A 102 -25.32 -6.57 -36.40
C ALA A 102 -23.91 -7.20 -36.52
N LEU A 103 -23.38 -7.24 -37.75
CA LEU A 103 -22.03 -7.75 -38.01
C LEU A 103 -20.95 -6.83 -37.41
N ARG A 104 -21.13 -5.51 -37.54
CA ARG A 104 -20.23 -4.53 -36.87
C ARG A 104 -20.25 -4.69 -35.35
N ARG A 105 -21.43 -4.89 -34.77
CA ARG A 105 -21.60 -5.09 -33.32
C ARG A 105 -20.91 -6.37 -32.86
N HIS A 106 -21.05 -7.47 -33.61
CA HIS A 106 -20.36 -8.72 -33.30
C HIS A 106 -18.83 -8.55 -33.28
N PHE A 107 -18.28 -7.82 -34.28
CA PHE A 107 -16.86 -7.51 -34.28
C PHE A 107 -16.43 -6.76 -33.02
N TYR A 108 -17.14 -5.73 -32.59
CA TYR A 108 -16.77 -4.98 -31.37
C TYR A 108 -16.93 -5.80 -30.09
N TYR A 109 -17.82 -6.79 -30.06
CA TYR A 109 -17.91 -7.72 -28.94
C TYR A 109 -16.65 -8.57 -28.79
N GLU A 110 -16.17 -9.17 -29.89
CA GLU A 110 -14.92 -9.92 -29.91
C GLU A 110 -13.72 -9.01 -29.61
N TYR A 111 -13.73 -7.78 -30.11
CA TYR A 111 -12.66 -6.82 -29.89
C TYR A 111 -12.58 -6.37 -28.42
N ILE A 112 -13.71 -6.11 -27.77
CA ILE A 112 -13.80 -5.85 -26.32
C ILE A 112 -13.23 -7.02 -25.54
N PHE A 113 -13.64 -8.24 -25.89
CA PHE A 113 -13.18 -9.45 -25.21
C PHE A 113 -11.66 -9.66 -25.36
N ALA A 114 -11.12 -9.49 -26.57
CA ALA A 114 -9.68 -9.57 -26.82
C ALA A 114 -8.87 -8.49 -26.07
N LEU A 115 -9.35 -7.25 -26.07
CA LEU A 115 -8.72 -6.13 -25.35
C LEU A 115 -8.70 -6.38 -23.83
N ASN A 116 -9.81 -6.90 -23.27
CA ASN A 116 -9.84 -7.27 -21.86
C ASN A 116 -8.86 -8.42 -21.55
N ALA A 117 -8.81 -9.44 -22.40
CA ALA A 117 -7.87 -10.56 -22.25
C ALA A 117 -6.40 -10.11 -22.28
N ARG A 118 -6.12 -9.03 -23.01
CA ARG A 118 -4.80 -8.38 -23.09
C ARG A 118 -4.55 -7.39 -21.94
N ASN A 119 -5.49 -7.21 -21.03
CA ASN A 119 -5.46 -6.22 -19.93
C ASN A 119 -5.52 -4.74 -20.37
N LEU A 120 -6.03 -4.46 -21.58
CA LEU A 120 -6.20 -3.12 -22.14
C LEU A 120 -7.60 -2.55 -21.78
N ALA A 121 -7.88 -2.44 -20.50
CA ALA A 121 -9.20 -2.12 -19.94
C ALA A 121 -9.81 -0.82 -20.48
N GLU A 122 -9.03 0.27 -20.54
CA GLU A 122 -9.50 1.56 -21.06
C GLU A 122 -9.90 1.46 -22.53
N GLN A 123 -9.09 0.74 -23.33
CA GLN A 123 -9.39 0.52 -24.75
C GLN A 123 -10.62 -0.36 -24.94
N ALA A 124 -10.81 -1.40 -24.10
CA ALA A 124 -11.99 -2.24 -24.12
C ALA A 124 -13.27 -1.42 -23.84
N VAL A 125 -13.27 -0.61 -22.79
CA VAL A 125 -14.41 0.25 -22.44
C VAL A 125 -14.69 1.31 -23.52
N ALA A 126 -13.66 1.84 -24.18
CA ALA A 126 -13.82 2.81 -25.27
C ALA A 126 -14.58 2.24 -26.48
N GLN A 127 -14.58 0.92 -26.70
CA GLN A 127 -15.33 0.30 -27.80
C GLN A 127 -16.85 0.25 -27.58
N ILE A 128 -17.35 0.44 -26.35
CA ILE A 128 -18.79 0.38 -26.02
C ILE A 128 -19.60 1.28 -26.96
N ALA A 129 -19.16 2.51 -27.19
CA ALA A 129 -19.85 3.47 -28.02
C ALA A 129 -20.05 2.98 -29.47
N LYS A 130 -19.15 2.15 -29.99
CA LYS A 130 -19.20 1.62 -31.36
C LYS A 130 -20.16 0.43 -31.51
N THR A 131 -20.59 -0.18 -30.40
CA THR A 131 -21.56 -1.29 -30.43
C THR A 131 -23.01 -0.82 -30.67
N GLY A 132 -23.31 0.44 -30.32
CA GLY A 132 -24.65 1.01 -30.40
C GLY A 132 -25.64 0.50 -29.35
N VAL A 133 -25.18 -0.27 -28.36
CA VAL A 133 -26.00 -0.80 -27.25
C VAL A 133 -25.33 -0.59 -25.90
N GLY A 134 -26.13 -0.59 -24.84
CA GLY A 134 -25.62 -0.48 -23.47
C GLY A 134 -24.93 -1.76 -22.98
N PRO A 135 -23.99 -1.67 -22.02
CA PRO A 135 -23.29 -2.85 -21.52
C PRO A 135 -24.19 -3.98 -21.01
N MET A 136 -25.37 -3.66 -20.45
CA MET A 136 -26.33 -4.66 -19.95
C MET A 136 -27.05 -5.45 -21.05
N GLU A 137 -27.07 -4.95 -22.27
CA GLU A 137 -27.71 -5.57 -23.45
C GLU A 137 -26.74 -6.48 -24.23
N MET A 138 -25.46 -6.45 -23.83
CA MET A 138 -24.41 -7.22 -24.49
C MET A 138 -24.42 -8.70 -24.07
N PRO A 139 -23.84 -9.60 -24.89
CA PRO A 139 -23.67 -10.99 -24.53
C PRO A 139 -22.93 -11.18 -23.20
N THR A 140 -23.20 -12.29 -22.51
CA THR A 140 -22.68 -12.62 -21.18
C THR A 140 -21.17 -12.50 -21.09
N TYR A 141 -20.41 -13.04 -22.06
CA TYR A 141 -18.95 -12.98 -22.06
C TYR A 141 -18.40 -11.55 -22.24
N VAL A 142 -19.12 -10.69 -22.97
CA VAL A 142 -18.76 -9.28 -23.12
C VAL A 142 -19.05 -8.50 -21.85
N ARG A 143 -20.20 -8.78 -21.22
CA ARG A 143 -20.53 -8.19 -19.90
C ARG A 143 -19.46 -8.54 -18.86
N HIS A 144 -18.98 -9.79 -18.86
CA HIS A 144 -17.90 -10.24 -17.98
C HIS A 144 -16.60 -9.46 -18.29
N ALA A 145 -16.17 -9.43 -19.55
CA ALA A 145 -14.97 -8.69 -19.95
C ALA A 145 -15.04 -7.19 -19.60
N LEU A 146 -16.21 -6.57 -19.71
CA LEU A 146 -16.41 -5.18 -19.30
C LEU A 146 -16.43 -5.03 -17.78
N ALA A 147 -16.96 -6.01 -17.02
CA ALA A 147 -16.92 -6.00 -15.57
C ALA A 147 -15.48 -6.01 -15.06
N ASP A 148 -14.64 -6.91 -15.58
CA ASP A 148 -13.19 -6.98 -15.30
C ASP A 148 -12.50 -5.66 -15.67
N SER A 149 -12.80 -5.12 -16.85
CA SER A 149 -12.22 -3.85 -17.31
C SER A 149 -12.60 -2.68 -16.40
N TYR A 150 -13.85 -2.57 -15.97
CA TYR A 150 -14.27 -1.53 -15.03
C TYR A 150 -13.62 -1.68 -13.66
N LEU A 151 -13.43 -2.90 -13.18
CA LEU A 151 -12.74 -3.16 -11.90
C LEU A 151 -11.27 -2.72 -11.99
N ARG A 152 -10.55 -3.09 -13.07
CA ARG A 152 -9.17 -2.63 -13.33
C ARG A 152 -9.06 -1.10 -13.42
N MET A 153 -10.07 -0.44 -13.99
CA MET A 153 -10.15 1.03 -14.09
C MET A 153 -10.59 1.71 -12.78
N ARG A 154 -10.65 0.98 -11.67
CA ARG A 154 -11.10 1.50 -10.36
C ARG A 154 -12.52 2.10 -10.39
N GLN A 155 -13.41 1.47 -11.15
CA GLN A 155 -14.84 1.81 -11.25
C GLN A 155 -15.72 0.68 -10.68
N PRO A 156 -15.57 0.32 -9.39
CA PRO A 156 -16.15 -0.89 -8.81
C PRO A 156 -17.68 -0.90 -8.81
N LYS A 157 -18.35 0.27 -8.77
CA LYS A 157 -19.82 0.36 -8.85
C LYS A 157 -20.35 -0.13 -10.20
N LYS A 158 -19.64 0.17 -11.31
CA LYS A 158 -20.01 -0.31 -12.64
C LYS A 158 -19.71 -1.79 -12.79
N ALA A 159 -18.56 -2.22 -12.30
CA ALA A 159 -18.16 -3.63 -12.27
C ALA A 159 -19.18 -4.48 -11.50
N GLU A 160 -19.54 -4.09 -10.28
CA GLU A 160 -20.54 -4.77 -9.44
C GLU A 160 -21.86 -5.00 -10.16
N LYS A 161 -22.37 -3.95 -10.86
CA LYS A 161 -23.63 -4.05 -11.61
C LYS A 161 -23.57 -5.13 -12.69
N LEU A 162 -22.46 -5.20 -13.43
CA LEU A 162 -22.27 -6.17 -14.49
C LEU A 162 -22.05 -7.58 -13.92
N TYR A 163 -21.17 -7.76 -12.93
CA TYR A 163 -20.99 -9.05 -12.28
C TYR A 163 -22.30 -9.63 -11.72
N LYS A 164 -23.11 -8.81 -11.02
CA LYS A 164 -24.42 -9.22 -10.52
C LYS A 164 -25.35 -9.73 -11.64
N SER A 165 -25.28 -9.16 -12.84
CA SER A 165 -26.08 -9.63 -13.98
C SER A 165 -25.66 -11.01 -14.49
N LEU A 166 -24.41 -11.45 -14.23
CA LEU A 166 -23.91 -12.75 -14.68
C LEU A 166 -24.48 -13.91 -13.86
N PHE A 167 -24.92 -13.68 -12.62
CA PHE A 167 -25.56 -14.72 -11.79
C PHE A 167 -26.96 -15.10 -12.27
N ALA A 168 -27.58 -14.29 -13.12
CA ALA A 168 -28.84 -14.65 -13.77
C ALA A 168 -28.67 -15.70 -14.87
N GLU A 169 -27.44 -15.87 -15.37
CA GLU A 169 -27.11 -16.81 -16.45
C GLU A 169 -26.84 -18.20 -15.86
N LYS A 170 -27.60 -19.18 -16.29
CA LYS A 170 -27.48 -20.55 -15.77
C LYS A 170 -26.09 -21.13 -16.01
N ASN A 171 -25.45 -21.61 -14.95
CA ASN A 171 -24.13 -22.26 -14.96
C ASN A 171 -22.96 -21.37 -15.48
N TYR A 172 -23.10 -20.06 -15.47
CA TYR A 172 -22.03 -19.17 -15.92
C TYR A 172 -21.11 -18.70 -14.78
N ALA A 173 -21.63 -18.54 -13.57
CA ALA A 173 -20.87 -18.04 -12.43
C ALA A 173 -19.91 -19.12 -11.90
N ASP A 174 -18.63 -18.95 -12.24
CA ASP A 174 -17.48 -19.69 -11.70
C ASP A 174 -16.75 -18.87 -10.61
N TYR A 175 -15.61 -19.35 -10.15
CA TYR A 175 -14.77 -18.63 -9.19
C TYR A 175 -14.44 -17.20 -9.65
N ASN A 176 -14.15 -16.98 -10.94
CA ASN A 176 -13.72 -15.66 -11.44
C ASN A 176 -14.86 -14.63 -11.33
N VAL A 177 -16.09 -15.01 -11.66
CA VAL A 177 -17.26 -14.15 -11.51
C VAL A 177 -17.50 -13.80 -10.04
N TYR A 178 -17.43 -14.80 -9.16
CA TYR A 178 -17.54 -14.58 -7.72
C TYR A 178 -16.42 -13.68 -7.18
N ALA A 179 -15.17 -13.94 -7.55
CA ALA A 179 -14.02 -13.15 -7.12
C ALA A 179 -14.09 -11.71 -7.64
N GLY A 180 -14.50 -11.51 -8.90
CA GLY A 180 -14.70 -10.18 -9.46
C GLY A 180 -15.77 -9.37 -8.73
N LEU A 181 -16.91 -10.00 -8.40
CA LEU A 181 -17.92 -9.37 -7.56
C LEU A 181 -17.39 -9.08 -6.15
N TYR A 182 -16.69 -10.04 -5.55
CA TYR A 182 -16.07 -9.88 -4.22
C TYR A 182 -15.14 -8.66 -4.19
N PHE A 183 -14.19 -8.55 -5.12
CA PHE A 183 -13.27 -7.41 -5.16
C PHE A 183 -13.99 -6.10 -5.46
N SER A 184 -15.05 -6.12 -6.29
CA SER A 184 -15.89 -4.96 -6.51
C SER A 184 -16.57 -4.47 -5.21
N LEU A 185 -16.94 -5.39 -4.32
CA LEU A 185 -17.51 -5.05 -3.00
C LEU A 185 -16.45 -4.56 -2.03
N ILE A 186 -15.27 -5.19 -1.99
CA ILE A 186 -14.15 -4.78 -1.13
C ILE A 186 -13.67 -3.38 -1.47
N GLU A 187 -13.51 -3.04 -2.76
CA GLU A 187 -13.10 -1.70 -3.19
C GLU A 187 -14.14 -0.60 -2.86
N GLN A 188 -15.40 -0.99 -2.65
CA GLN A 188 -16.46 -0.12 -2.16
C GLN A 188 -16.63 -0.16 -0.64
N GLU A 189 -15.78 -0.93 0.06
CA GLU A 189 -15.86 -1.14 1.51
C GLU A 189 -17.19 -1.75 2.00
N LYS A 190 -17.87 -2.50 1.12
CA LYS A 190 -19.09 -3.25 1.41
C LYS A 190 -18.76 -4.59 2.08
N PHE A 191 -18.03 -4.55 3.18
CA PHE A 191 -17.49 -5.74 3.86
C PHE A 191 -18.55 -6.76 4.26
N LYS A 192 -19.74 -6.30 4.71
CA LYS A 192 -20.83 -7.20 5.09
C LYS A 192 -21.41 -7.98 3.90
N GLU A 193 -21.46 -7.33 2.72
CA GLU A 193 -21.92 -7.99 1.49
C GLU A 193 -20.86 -8.97 0.98
N ALA A 194 -19.59 -8.60 1.05
CA ALA A 194 -18.47 -9.48 0.70
C ALA A 194 -18.43 -10.74 1.58
N ASP A 195 -18.66 -10.62 2.90
CA ASP A 195 -18.75 -11.78 3.80
C ASP A 195 -19.91 -12.73 3.41
N LYS A 196 -21.09 -12.18 3.07
CA LYS A 196 -22.23 -12.99 2.61
C LYS A 196 -21.89 -13.73 1.32
N LEU A 197 -21.21 -13.04 0.39
CA LEU A 197 -20.78 -13.63 -0.87
C LEU A 197 -19.78 -14.78 -0.63
N LEU A 198 -18.83 -14.66 0.30
CA LEU A 198 -17.92 -15.75 0.65
C LEU A 198 -18.65 -16.98 1.21
N VAL A 199 -19.72 -16.77 2.00
CA VAL A 199 -20.56 -17.89 2.48
C VAL A 199 -21.30 -18.58 1.33
N GLU A 200 -21.74 -17.82 0.33
CA GLU A 200 -22.36 -18.37 -0.88
C GLU A 200 -21.33 -19.12 -1.73
N MET A 201 -20.15 -18.55 -1.97
CA MET A 201 -19.05 -19.21 -2.68
C MET A 201 -18.70 -20.58 -2.04
N ASP A 202 -18.64 -20.64 -0.70
CA ASP A 202 -18.33 -21.89 0.03
C ASP A 202 -19.33 -23.02 -0.27
N LYS A 203 -20.58 -22.67 -0.55
CA LYS A 203 -21.66 -23.62 -0.87
C LYS A 203 -21.71 -24.00 -2.35
N GLN A 204 -21.42 -23.04 -3.22
CA GLN A 204 -21.63 -23.18 -4.68
C GLN A 204 -20.40 -23.73 -5.40
N LEU A 205 -19.19 -23.37 -4.96
CA LEU A 205 -17.96 -23.79 -5.63
C LEU A 205 -17.67 -25.29 -5.37
N PRO A 206 -17.21 -26.02 -6.40
CA PRO A 206 -16.87 -27.43 -6.27
C PRO A 206 -15.73 -27.63 -5.27
N THR A 207 -15.79 -28.73 -4.51
CA THR A 207 -14.76 -29.03 -3.50
C THR A 207 -13.64 -29.91 -4.04
N PHE A 208 -13.93 -30.73 -5.04
CA PHE A 208 -12.97 -31.65 -5.64
C PHE A 208 -13.26 -31.89 -7.12
N MET A 209 -12.25 -32.40 -7.83
CA MET A 209 -12.38 -32.94 -9.18
C MET A 209 -11.64 -34.28 -9.28
N TYR A 210 -11.80 -34.97 -10.39
CA TYR A 210 -11.05 -36.18 -10.68
C TYR A 210 -9.91 -35.88 -11.64
N SER A 211 -8.68 -36.29 -11.29
CA SER A 211 -7.47 -35.98 -12.05
C SER A 211 -7.35 -36.77 -13.36
N ASN A 212 -8.15 -37.82 -13.52
CA ASN A 212 -8.13 -38.65 -14.73
C ASN A 212 -9.54 -39.02 -15.19
N ALA A 213 -9.65 -39.38 -16.47
CA ALA A 213 -10.93 -39.76 -17.11
C ALA A 213 -11.57 -41.02 -16.50
N LYS A 214 -10.84 -41.82 -15.72
CA LYS A 214 -11.36 -43.02 -15.05
C LYS A 214 -11.99 -42.70 -13.67
N GLY A 215 -11.90 -41.48 -13.19
CA GLY A 215 -12.49 -41.02 -11.92
C GLY A 215 -11.91 -41.69 -10.68
N VAL A 216 -10.64 -42.11 -10.73
CA VAL A 216 -10.00 -42.83 -9.63
C VAL A 216 -9.36 -41.91 -8.62
N ASP A 217 -8.64 -40.88 -9.11
CA ASP A 217 -7.91 -39.96 -8.26
C ASP A 217 -8.71 -38.68 -7.98
N LYS A 218 -9.10 -38.52 -6.73
CA LYS A 218 -9.84 -37.34 -6.26
C LYS A 218 -8.89 -36.29 -5.76
N VAL A 219 -8.88 -35.11 -6.41
CA VAL A 219 -8.04 -33.96 -6.05
C VAL A 219 -8.91 -32.76 -5.73
N THR A 220 -8.37 -31.81 -4.96
CA THR A 220 -9.06 -30.53 -4.70
C THR A 220 -9.27 -29.80 -6.02
N HIS A 221 -10.46 -29.24 -6.23
CA HIS A 221 -10.75 -28.40 -7.40
C HIS A 221 -9.94 -27.10 -7.32
N ASP A 222 -9.43 -26.63 -8.46
CA ASP A 222 -8.63 -25.39 -8.51
C ASP A 222 -9.39 -24.20 -7.94
N ASP A 223 -10.67 -24.02 -8.30
CA ASP A 223 -11.53 -22.97 -7.75
C ASP A 223 -11.63 -23.03 -6.22
N ARG A 224 -11.60 -24.23 -5.64
CA ARG A 224 -11.62 -24.40 -4.17
C ARG A 224 -10.32 -23.97 -3.53
N THR A 225 -9.19 -24.22 -4.18
CA THR A 225 -7.86 -23.77 -3.73
C THR A 225 -7.80 -22.23 -3.72
N GLU A 226 -8.22 -21.59 -4.80
CA GLU A 226 -8.30 -20.15 -4.90
C GLU A 226 -9.27 -19.54 -3.87
N PHE A 227 -10.43 -20.14 -3.68
CA PHE A 227 -11.40 -19.72 -2.66
C PHE A 227 -10.85 -19.78 -1.23
N ILE A 228 -10.10 -20.82 -0.89
CA ILE A 228 -9.45 -20.95 0.43
C ILE A 228 -8.46 -19.78 0.63
N GLY A 229 -7.68 -19.47 -0.39
CA GLY A 229 -6.79 -18.28 -0.39
C GLY A 229 -7.55 -16.97 -0.17
N LEU A 230 -8.60 -16.75 -0.96
CA LEU A 230 -9.44 -15.55 -0.86
C LEU A 230 -10.11 -15.39 0.53
N LYS A 231 -10.60 -16.49 1.10
CA LYS A 231 -11.19 -16.52 2.45
C LYS A 231 -10.20 -16.08 3.53
N GLY A 232 -8.94 -16.51 3.43
CA GLY A 232 -7.86 -16.07 4.33
C GLY A 232 -7.50 -14.61 4.13
N LEU A 233 -7.41 -14.13 2.88
CA LEU A 233 -7.13 -12.73 2.56
C LEU A 233 -8.28 -11.79 2.96
N ASN A 234 -9.51 -12.26 3.03
CA ASN A 234 -10.64 -11.47 3.55
C ASN A 234 -10.37 -10.96 4.98
N TYR A 235 -9.72 -11.76 5.84
CA TYR A 235 -9.31 -11.28 7.16
C TYR A 235 -8.34 -10.10 7.06
N VAL A 236 -7.43 -10.11 6.07
CA VAL A 236 -6.47 -9.01 5.83
C VAL A 236 -7.20 -7.74 5.41
N TYR A 237 -8.13 -7.80 4.45
CA TYR A 237 -8.93 -6.64 4.02
C TYR A 237 -9.76 -6.06 5.15
N ARG A 238 -10.16 -6.87 6.11
CA ARG A 238 -10.86 -6.45 7.34
C ARG A 238 -9.94 -5.98 8.45
N LYS A 239 -8.63 -5.91 8.21
CA LYS A 239 -7.60 -5.58 9.22
C LYS A 239 -7.49 -6.61 10.36
N GLU A 240 -7.98 -7.81 10.18
CA GLU A 240 -7.91 -8.91 11.15
C GLU A 240 -6.64 -9.77 10.94
N HIS A 241 -5.47 -9.13 10.87
CA HIS A 241 -4.20 -9.74 10.45
C HIS A 241 -3.81 -10.97 11.29
N ALA A 242 -4.03 -10.92 12.61
CA ALA A 242 -3.75 -12.06 13.49
C ALA A 242 -4.62 -13.30 13.17
N LYS A 243 -5.87 -13.09 12.72
CA LYS A 243 -6.73 -14.19 12.28
C LYS A 243 -6.27 -14.73 10.95
N ALA A 244 -5.86 -13.86 10.03
CA ALA A 244 -5.30 -14.26 8.74
C ALA A 244 -4.05 -15.15 8.92
N GLU A 245 -3.11 -14.74 9.78
CA GLU A 245 -1.89 -15.50 10.04
C GLU A 245 -2.21 -16.89 10.63
N ARG A 246 -3.11 -16.97 11.61
CA ARG A 246 -3.53 -18.26 12.17
C ARG A 246 -4.18 -19.16 11.11
N TYR A 247 -5.11 -18.61 10.32
CA TYR A 247 -5.79 -19.33 9.26
C TYR A 247 -4.80 -19.92 8.25
N PHE A 248 -3.86 -19.11 7.73
CA PHE A 248 -2.89 -19.61 6.76
C PHE A 248 -1.87 -20.58 7.37
N ASN A 249 -1.47 -20.42 8.64
CA ASN A 249 -0.65 -21.42 9.33
C ASN A 249 -1.35 -22.79 9.40
N GLU A 250 -2.66 -22.82 9.70
CA GLU A 250 -3.44 -24.06 9.73
C GLU A 250 -3.58 -24.69 8.33
N ILE A 251 -3.78 -23.88 7.29
CA ILE A 251 -3.88 -24.35 5.90
C ILE A 251 -2.54 -24.89 5.41
N VAL A 252 -1.45 -24.16 5.65
CA VAL A 252 -0.09 -24.59 5.29
C VAL A 252 0.30 -25.86 6.02
N ALA A 253 -0.06 -26.04 7.29
CA ALA A 253 0.21 -27.28 8.02
C ALA A 253 -0.49 -28.49 7.41
N LYS A 254 -1.66 -28.30 6.77
CA LYS A 254 -2.41 -29.37 6.08
C LYS A 254 -1.93 -29.64 4.66
N ALA A 255 -1.40 -28.63 3.99
CA ALA A 255 -0.95 -28.70 2.60
C ALA A 255 0.41 -27.96 2.44
N PRO A 256 1.48 -28.46 3.06
CA PRO A 256 2.77 -27.73 3.11
C PRO A 256 3.42 -27.55 1.74
N ALA A 257 3.16 -28.44 0.78
CA ALA A 257 3.69 -28.34 -0.59
C ALA A 257 2.88 -27.40 -1.50
N ASN A 258 1.79 -26.79 -1.03
CA ASN A 258 1.01 -25.85 -1.85
C ASN A 258 1.64 -24.45 -1.82
N ILE A 259 2.30 -24.07 -2.91
CA ILE A 259 3.02 -22.79 -3.05
C ILE A 259 2.10 -21.59 -2.90
N SER A 260 0.87 -21.64 -3.44
CA SER A 260 -0.11 -20.55 -3.31
C SER A 260 -0.46 -20.26 -1.84
N TYR A 261 -0.59 -21.29 -1.02
CA TYR A 261 -0.85 -21.11 0.41
C TYR A 261 0.36 -20.58 1.16
N GLN A 262 1.57 -21.04 0.81
CA GLN A 262 2.81 -20.51 1.36
C GLN A 262 2.98 -19.03 1.00
N ASN A 263 2.72 -18.66 -0.24
CA ASN A 263 2.76 -17.26 -0.68
C ASN A 263 1.72 -16.40 0.08
N ASN A 264 0.50 -16.89 0.26
CA ASN A 264 -0.51 -16.16 1.04
C ASN A 264 -0.08 -15.97 2.49
N LEU A 265 0.56 -16.97 3.11
CA LEU A 265 1.15 -16.84 4.45
C LEU A 265 2.25 -15.77 4.46
N ALA A 266 3.16 -15.79 3.47
CA ALA A 266 4.22 -14.80 3.34
C ALA A 266 3.67 -13.37 3.17
N ILE A 267 2.61 -13.18 2.36
CA ILE A 267 1.90 -11.89 2.24
C ILE A 267 1.40 -11.41 3.60
N VAL A 268 0.75 -12.29 4.38
CA VAL A 268 0.23 -11.92 5.71
C VAL A 268 1.36 -11.60 6.67
N GLN A 269 2.45 -12.37 6.69
CA GLN A 269 3.63 -12.11 7.52
C GLN A 269 4.21 -10.73 7.23
N ARG A 270 4.36 -10.34 5.94
CA ARG A 270 4.81 -9.01 5.56
C ARG A 270 3.85 -7.90 6.03
N TRP A 271 2.54 -8.10 5.93
CA TRP A 271 1.53 -7.16 6.43
C TRP A 271 1.53 -7.06 7.96
N ARG A 272 2.04 -8.08 8.65
CA ARG A 272 2.29 -8.07 10.08
C ARG A 272 3.66 -7.47 10.45
N GLU A 273 4.26 -6.72 9.54
CA GLU A 273 5.59 -6.09 9.72
C GLU A 273 6.72 -7.12 9.97
N LYS A 274 6.62 -8.32 9.35
CA LYS A 274 7.62 -9.39 9.43
C LYS A 274 8.16 -9.75 8.04
N PRO A 275 8.81 -8.82 7.32
CA PRO A 275 9.27 -9.07 5.95
C PRO A 275 10.42 -10.10 5.85
N GLU A 276 11.27 -10.26 6.88
CA GLU A 276 12.30 -11.32 6.90
C GLU A 276 11.66 -12.70 7.01
N LEU A 277 10.70 -12.87 7.93
CA LEU A 277 9.97 -14.12 8.08
C LEU A 277 9.18 -14.45 6.79
N SER A 278 8.57 -13.44 6.17
CA SER A 278 7.91 -13.56 4.87
C SER A 278 8.86 -14.08 3.79
N GLN A 279 10.06 -13.52 3.70
CA GLN A 279 11.06 -13.97 2.74
C GLN A 279 11.55 -15.40 3.05
N GLN A 280 11.80 -15.71 4.32
CA GLN A 280 12.18 -17.07 4.75
C GLN A 280 11.10 -18.11 4.38
N THR A 281 9.82 -17.77 4.53
CA THR A 281 8.71 -18.64 4.11
C THR A 281 8.74 -18.94 2.62
N LEU A 282 9.06 -17.95 1.77
CA LEU A 282 9.22 -18.16 0.33
C LEU A 282 10.48 -18.99 0.01
N ASP A 283 11.61 -18.71 0.67
CA ASP A 283 12.91 -19.33 0.36
C ASP A 283 12.95 -20.82 0.66
N GLN A 284 12.15 -21.30 1.62
CA GLN A 284 12.03 -22.74 1.92
C GLN A 284 11.59 -23.56 0.70
N TRP A 285 10.85 -22.97 -0.24
CA TRP A 285 10.29 -23.64 -1.41
C TRP A 285 10.98 -23.31 -2.72
N ASN A 286 11.82 -22.27 -2.76
CA ASN A 286 12.55 -21.82 -3.95
C ASN A 286 13.49 -22.89 -4.54
N SER A 287 13.90 -23.88 -3.73
CA SER A 287 14.77 -24.97 -4.14
C SER A 287 14.02 -26.18 -4.70
N VAL A 288 12.71 -26.25 -4.53
CA VAL A 288 11.90 -27.44 -4.85
C VAL A 288 11.16 -27.26 -6.17
N GLU A 289 10.65 -26.05 -6.46
CA GLU A 289 9.96 -25.73 -7.72
C GLU A 289 10.29 -24.31 -8.21
N PRO A 290 10.12 -24.03 -9.52
CA PRO A 290 10.23 -22.66 -10.02
C PRO A 290 9.23 -21.76 -9.31
N ILE A 291 9.71 -20.65 -8.75
CA ILE A 291 8.88 -19.68 -8.05
C ILE A 291 7.82 -19.15 -9.01
N ASP A 292 6.56 -19.24 -8.63
CA ASP A 292 5.46 -18.66 -9.40
C ASP A 292 5.51 -17.12 -9.42
N GLN A 293 4.81 -16.51 -10.36
CA GLN A 293 4.79 -15.05 -10.53
C GLN A 293 4.31 -14.31 -9.27
N SER A 294 3.34 -14.86 -8.56
CA SER A 294 2.78 -14.26 -7.34
C SER A 294 3.82 -14.23 -6.21
N SER A 295 4.56 -15.31 -6.03
CA SER A 295 5.66 -15.40 -5.06
C SER A 295 6.82 -14.46 -5.43
N GLN A 296 7.12 -14.28 -6.72
CA GLN A 296 8.10 -13.28 -7.18
C GLN A 296 7.67 -11.86 -6.83
N ILE A 297 6.38 -11.52 -6.98
CA ILE A 297 5.82 -10.21 -6.59
C ILE A 297 5.94 -10.03 -5.07
N THR A 298 5.62 -11.05 -4.28
CA THR A 298 5.77 -10.99 -2.82
C THR A 298 7.24 -10.79 -2.41
N SER A 299 8.18 -11.51 -3.02
CA SER A 299 9.62 -11.35 -2.79
C SER A 299 10.11 -9.93 -3.16
N MET A 300 9.67 -9.38 -4.28
CA MET A 300 9.95 -7.99 -4.65
C MET A 300 9.44 -6.99 -3.59
N GLN A 301 8.25 -7.19 -3.05
CA GLN A 301 7.69 -6.36 -2.00
C GLN A 301 8.41 -6.54 -0.66
N ASN A 302 8.91 -7.75 -0.37
CA ASN A 302 9.78 -8.00 0.78
C ASN A 302 11.11 -7.25 0.64
N ALA A 303 11.75 -7.30 -0.53
CA ALA A 303 12.97 -6.55 -0.80
C ALA A 303 12.77 -5.03 -0.62
N GLN A 304 11.61 -4.50 -1.03
CA GLN A 304 11.23 -3.11 -0.76
C GLN A 304 11.13 -2.83 0.76
N ALA A 305 10.43 -3.67 1.51
CA ALA A 305 10.24 -3.52 2.96
C ALA A 305 11.56 -3.65 3.75
N LEU A 306 12.48 -4.48 3.26
CA LEU A 306 13.81 -4.70 3.84
C LEU A 306 14.83 -3.62 3.43
N GLY A 307 14.45 -2.66 2.57
CA GLY A 307 15.38 -1.62 2.10
C GLY A 307 16.50 -2.16 1.20
N GLN A 308 16.32 -3.32 0.59
CA GLN A 308 17.26 -3.96 -0.34
C GLN A 308 17.12 -3.35 -1.73
N ILE A 309 17.53 -2.09 -1.88
CA ILE A 309 17.16 -1.23 -3.01
C ILE A 309 17.56 -1.80 -4.35
N GLN A 310 18.78 -2.37 -4.47
CA GLN A 310 19.24 -2.96 -5.73
C GLN A 310 18.42 -4.20 -6.11
N SER A 311 18.19 -5.13 -5.17
CA SER A 311 17.37 -6.32 -5.36
C SER A 311 15.93 -5.93 -5.73
N TRP A 312 15.33 -5.00 -4.98
CA TRP A 312 14.00 -4.46 -5.27
C TRP A 312 13.90 -3.87 -6.69
N ARG A 313 14.87 -3.06 -7.11
CA ARG A 313 14.91 -2.48 -8.46
C ARG A 313 15.03 -3.56 -9.54
N GLN A 314 15.95 -4.51 -9.40
CA GLN A 314 16.13 -5.59 -10.36
C GLN A 314 14.88 -6.46 -10.50
N GLN A 315 14.26 -6.84 -9.38
CA GLN A 315 13.02 -7.62 -9.37
C GLN A 315 11.87 -6.84 -10.00
N THR A 316 11.71 -5.54 -9.66
CA THR A 316 10.68 -4.68 -10.28
C THR A 316 10.88 -4.57 -11.79
N GLN A 317 12.10 -4.35 -12.26
CA GLN A 317 12.39 -4.27 -13.71
C GLN A 317 12.10 -5.58 -14.44
N ARG A 318 12.42 -6.73 -13.83
CA ARG A 318 12.07 -8.04 -14.38
C ARG A 318 10.56 -8.22 -14.45
N LEU A 319 9.85 -7.98 -13.36
CA LEU A 319 8.41 -8.14 -13.27
C LEU A 319 7.63 -7.15 -14.15
N MET A 320 8.17 -5.96 -14.40
CA MET A 320 7.58 -5.03 -15.37
C MET A 320 7.52 -5.61 -16.79
N ARG A 321 8.42 -6.51 -17.17
CA ARG A 321 8.38 -7.20 -18.48
C ARG A 321 7.41 -8.37 -18.49
N SER A 322 7.32 -9.12 -17.39
CA SER A 322 6.54 -10.37 -17.32
C SER A 322 5.14 -10.21 -16.69
N ALA A 323 4.95 -9.19 -15.87
CA ALA A 323 3.73 -8.91 -15.10
C ALA A 323 3.45 -7.41 -14.98
N GLY A 324 3.78 -6.65 -16.02
CA GLY A 324 3.70 -5.18 -16.00
C GLY A 324 2.32 -4.61 -15.73
N ASP A 325 1.26 -5.39 -15.92
CA ASP A 325 -0.12 -5.00 -15.66
C ASP A 325 -0.58 -5.31 -14.21
N ASP A 326 0.25 -6.02 -13.43
CA ASP A 326 -0.05 -6.30 -12.02
C ASP A 326 0.02 -5.03 -11.17
N THR A 327 -0.99 -4.84 -10.31
CA THR A 327 -1.10 -3.64 -9.46
C THR A 327 0.07 -3.49 -8.49
N GLY A 328 0.55 -4.57 -7.90
CA GLY A 328 1.69 -4.57 -6.97
C GLY A 328 2.99 -4.18 -7.67
N VAL A 329 3.20 -4.68 -8.90
CA VAL A 329 4.34 -4.34 -9.75
C VAL A 329 4.29 -2.87 -10.17
N GLN A 330 3.12 -2.37 -10.58
CA GLN A 330 2.91 -0.96 -10.92
C GLN A 330 3.15 -0.03 -9.71
N GLN A 331 2.68 -0.41 -8.54
CA GLN A 331 2.93 0.36 -7.30
C GLN A 331 4.41 0.36 -6.93
N SER A 332 5.09 -0.76 -7.08
CA SER A 332 6.53 -0.88 -6.85
C SER A 332 7.33 0.01 -7.80
N LYS A 333 6.96 0.01 -9.10
CA LYS A 333 7.57 0.92 -10.08
C LYS A 333 7.37 2.38 -9.68
N LYS A 334 6.14 2.78 -9.34
CA LYS A 334 5.86 4.15 -8.86
C LYS A 334 6.67 4.51 -7.62
N ALA A 335 6.84 3.58 -6.68
CA ALA A 335 7.64 3.81 -5.48
C ALA A 335 9.14 3.98 -5.79
N LEU A 336 9.67 3.27 -6.80
CA LEU A 336 11.04 3.51 -7.30
C LEU A 336 11.17 4.85 -8.03
N ASP A 337 10.17 5.23 -8.83
CA ASP A 337 10.15 6.53 -9.50
C ASP A 337 10.07 7.67 -8.47
N ASP A 338 9.36 7.48 -7.36
CA ASP A 338 9.28 8.43 -6.25
C ASP A 338 10.64 8.76 -5.63
N ARG A 339 11.59 7.83 -5.63
CA ARG A 339 12.95 8.07 -5.14
C ARG A 339 13.75 9.05 -6.00
N ARG A 340 13.27 9.34 -7.22
CA ARG A 340 13.88 10.30 -8.17
C ARG A 340 13.35 11.72 -8.02
N HIS A 341 12.52 11.97 -7.00
CA HIS A 341 11.91 13.26 -6.73
C HIS A 341 12.44 13.85 -5.44
N ALA A 342 12.54 15.17 -5.39
CA ALA A 342 12.80 15.87 -4.16
C ALA A 342 11.60 15.78 -3.21
N THR A 343 11.86 15.92 -1.90
CA THR A 343 10.80 15.91 -0.89
C THR A 343 10.96 17.10 0.06
N ILE A 344 9.84 17.65 0.49
CA ILE A 344 9.77 18.66 1.54
C ILE A 344 8.92 18.12 2.69
N GLN A 345 9.39 18.37 3.92
CA GLN A 345 8.65 18.08 5.15
C GLN A 345 8.69 19.33 6.01
N HIS A 346 7.55 19.69 6.57
CA HIS A 346 7.43 20.82 7.50
C HIS A 346 6.55 20.41 8.68
N ARG A 347 6.95 20.84 9.88
CA ARG A 347 6.15 20.74 11.09
C ARG A 347 6.32 22.00 11.93
N SER A 348 5.20 22.52 12.44
CA SER A 348 5.17 23.63 13.40
C SER A 348 4.28 23.28 14.57
N THR A 349 4.69 23.71 15.76
CA THR A 349 3.89 23.67 16.98
C THR A 349 3.84 25.05 17.58
N PHE A 350 2.67 25.56 17.86
CA PHE A 350 2.43 26.81 18.57
C PHE A 350 1.77 26.50 19.89
N SER A 351 2.20 27.10 20.97
CA SER A 351 1.57 26.89 22.28
C SER A 351 1.42 28.18 23.06
N LYS A 352 0.39 28.19 23.91
CA LYS A 352 0.12 29.19 24.92
C LYS A 352 -0.03 28.48 26.25
N SER A 353 0.69 28.96 27.24
CA SER A 353 0.69 28.45 28.61
C SER A 353 0.01 29.43 29.54
N GLU A 354 -0.76 28.91 30.52
CA GLU A 354 -1.43 29.65 31.58
C GLU A 354 -1.15 28.95 32.91
N SER A 355 -0.92 29.73 33.97
CA SER A 355 -0.74 29.26 35.34
C SER A 355 -1.42 30.19 36.31
N ASP A 356 -1.81 29.70 37.47
CA ASP A 356 -2.35 30.51 38.55
C ASP A 356 -1.22 31.23 39.35
N ASN A 357 0.06 30.89 39.07
CA ASN A 357 1.23 31.52 39.65
C ASN A 357 2.03 32.25 38.56
N ASP A 358 2.05 33.58 38.63
CA ASP A 358 2.80 34.43 37.69
C ASP A 358 4.32 34.16 37.70
N ALA A 359 4.89 33.66 38.79
CA ALA A 359 6.31 33.34 38.91
C ALA A 359 6.72 32.10 38.05
N LEU A 360 5.78 31.24 37.65
CA LEU A 360 6.04 30.11 36.78
C LEU A 360 6.23 30.56 35.33
N LEU A 361 5.28 31.37 34.83
CA LEU A 361 5.29 31.86 33.45
C LEU A 361 6.30 33.01 33.31
N GLY A 362 7.09 32.94 32.28
CA GLY A 362 8.14 33.90 32.00
C GLY A 362 9.49 33.52 32.60
N ARG A 363 9.53 32.86 33.74
CA ARG A 363 10.79 32.43 34.37
C ARG A 363 11.16 30.98 34.00
N LEU A 364 10.31 30.04 34.32
CA LEU A 364 10.58 28.60 34.08
C LEU A 364 10.05 28.14 32.72
N LYS A 365 8.92 28.68 32.29
CA LYS A 365 8.22 28.33 31.07
C LYS A 365 7.82 29.58 30.30
N GLY A 366 7.95 29.57 28.98
CA GLY A 366 7.47 30.65 28.13
C GLY A 366 5.93 30.74 28.13
N SER A 367 5.40 31.96 28.21
CA SER A 367 3.93 32.19 28.14
C SER A 367 3.37 31.84 26.75
N LYS A 368 4.17 32.02 25.71
CA LYS A 368 3.91 31.55 24.34
C LYS A 368 5.19 30.95 23.79
N GLU A 369 5.06 29.86 23.06
CA GLU A 369 6.21 29.19 22.46
C GLU A 369 5.84 28.72 21.05
N GLN A 370 6.85 28.66 20.19
CA GLN A 370 6.74 28.07 18.86
C GLN A 370 7.99 27.26 18.56
N GLU A 371 7.77 26.09 17.98
CA GLU A 371 8.82 25.26 17.38
C GLU A 371 8.43 24.95 15.95
N SER A 372 9.38 25.02 15.03
CA SER A 372 9.15 24.58 13.65
C SER A 372 10.42 24.01 13.04
N GLY A 373 10.23 22.98 12.21
CA GLY A 373 11.28 22.36 11.42
C GLY A 373 10.84 22.21 9.97
N THR A 374 11.75 22.48 9.05
CA THR A 374 11.55 22.26 7.61
C THR A 374 12.75 21.51 7.07
N ARG A 375 12.52 20.36 6.45
CA ARG A 375 13.55 19.58 5.76
C ARG A 375 13.24 19.48 4.28
N LEU A 376 14.22 19.82 3.45
CA LEU A 376 14.20 19.62 2.00
C LEU A 376 15.23 18.56 1.63
N ASN A 377 14.79 17.48 1.00
CA ASN A 377 15.68 16.41 0.57
C ASN A 377 15.80 16.38 -0.95
N SER A 378 17.00 16.15 -1.45
CA SER A 378 17.24 15.83 -2.87
C SER A 378 16.60 14.49 -3.26
N PRO A 379 16.47 14.19 -4.55
CA PRO A 379 16.32 12.81 -5.01
C PRO A 379 17.42 11.90 -4.45
N TRP A 380 17.14 10.60 -4.37
CA TRP A 380 18.15 9.61 -4.01
C TRP A 380 19.17 9.44 -5.14
N LEU A 381 20.44 9.61 -4.82
CA LEU A 381 21.60 9.45 -5.70
C LEU A 381 22.16 8.05 -5.50
N ASN A 382 22.43 7.34 -6.61
CA ASN A 382 22.92 5.95 -6.58
C ASN A 382 22.12 5.04 -5.65
N ASP A 383 20.79 5.30 -5.54
CA ASP A 383 19.83 4.56 -4.72
C ASP A 383 19.98 4.69 -3.20
N ASN A 384 21.14 5.01 -2.69
CA ASN A 384 21.46 4.90 -1.27
C ASN A 384 21.80 6.25 -0.60
N TYR A 385 22.09 7.30 -1.35
CA TYR A 385 22.53 8.59 -0.82
C TYR A 385 21.55 9.69 -1.18
N ARG A 386 21.34 10.65 -0.29
CA ARG A 386 20.67 11.92 -0.62
C ARG A 386 21.23 13.08 0.18
N LEU A 387 21.20 14.24 -0.40
CA LEU A 387 21.50 15.49 0.29
C LEU A 387 20.22 16.01 0.93
N PHE A 388 20.37 16.73 2.03
CA PHE A 388 19.25 17.45 2.63
C PHE A 388 19.67 18.81 3.17
N ALA A 389 18.73 19.74 3.19
CA ALA A 389 18.81 21.02 3.88
C ALA A 389 17.77 21.04 4.99
N ASP A 390 18.15 21.52 6.15
CA ASP A 390 17.30 21.61 7.34
C ASP A 390 17.21 23.06 7.82
N HIS A 391 16.04 23.48 8.27
CA HIS A 391 15.82 24.74 8.94
C HIS A 391 14.99 24.47 10.20
N SER A 392 15.51 24.83 11.36
CA SER A 392 14.81 24.79 12.63
C SER A 392 14.67 26.20 13.21
N ASN A 393 13.54 26.45 13.85
CA ASN A 393 13.27 27.69 14.57
C ASN A 393 12.49 27.36 15.83
N ARG A 394 12.99 27.86 16.97
CA ARG A 394 12.35 27.83 18.28
C ARG A 394 12.32 29.22 18.87
N TRP A 395 11.22 29.61 19.50
CA TRP A 395 11.17 30.84 20.29
C TRP A 395 10.16 30.68 21.42
N GLY A 396 10.38 31.49 22.47
CA GLY A 396 9.47 31.61 23.61
C GLY A 396 9.46 33.03 24.15
N ASP A 397 8.32 33.45 24.72
CA ASP A 397 8.16 34.72 25.42
C ASP A 397 8.38 34.51 26.92
N TYR A 398 9.49 35.06 27.44
CA TYR A 398 9.93 34.97 28.82
C TYR A 398 9.91 36.35 29.48
N GLU A 399 10.16 36.45 30.80
CA GLU A 399 10.27 37.74 31.50
C GLU A 399 11.33 38.65 30.90
N GLN A 400 12.40 38.08 30.39
CA GLN A 400 13.52 38.79 29.75
C GLN A 400 13.21 39.20 28.32
N GLY A 401 12.00 38.95 27.85
CA GLY A 401 11.59 39.19 26.46
C GLY A 401 11.59 37.92 25.62
N LYS A 402 11.46 38.09 24.31
CA LYS A 402 11.41 37.00 23.36
C LYS A 402 12.79 36.42 23.09
N ILE A 403 13.00 35.18 23.44
CA ILE A 403 14.22 34.42 23.16
C ILE A 403 13.98 33.56 21.91
N LYS A 404 14.96 33.54 20.98
CA LYS A 404 14.90 32.79 19.73
C LYS A 404 16.14 31.92 19.58
N ASP A 405 15.98 30.82 18.87
CA ASP A 405 17.05 29.96 18.37
C ASP A 405 16.67 29.48 16.95
N GLN A 406 17.45 29.92 15.97
CA GLN A 406 17.24 29.55 14.58
C GLN A 406 18.51 28.92 14.02
N ARG A 407 18.35 27.81 13.29
CA ARG A 407 19.47 27.09 12.68
C ARG A 407 19.13 26.70 11.26
N VAL A 408 20.17 26.71 10.41
CA VAL A 408 20.15 26.12 9.09
C VAL A 408 21.22 25.04 9.01
N GLY A 409 20.91 23.94 8.36
CA GLY A 409 21.82 22.82 8.23
C GLY A 409 21.84 22.25 6.82
N LEU A 410 22.97 21.67 6.45
CA LEU A 410 23.13 20.87 5.24
C LEU A 410 23.69 19.51 5.62
N GLY A 411 23.16 18.45 5.04
CA GLY A 411 23.58 17.11 5.40
C GLY A 411 23.52 16.12 4.26
N LEU A 412 24.12 14.97 4.53
CA LEU A 412 24.13 13.78 3.70
C LEU A 412 23.49 12.65 4.48
N GLU A 413 22.61 11.93 3.84
CA GLU A 413 21.99 10.71 4.37
C GLU A 413 22.35 9.53 3.47
N TRP A 414 22.63 8.40 4.09
CA TRP A 414 22.79 7.08 3.48
C TRP A 414 21.78 6.09 4.07
N ALA A 415 21.18 5.25 3.22
CA ALA A 415 20.29 4.17 3.67
C ALA A 415 20.39 2.94 2.79
N SER A 416 20.51 1.76 3.39
CA SER A 416 20.50 0.43 2.75
C SER A 416 20.23 -0.68 3.76
N ASP A 417 19.52 -1.72 3.34
CA ASP A 417 19.36 -2.95 4.12
C ASP A 417 18.94 -2.71 5.57
N ARG A 418 17.89 -1.87 5.76
CA ARG A 418 17.36 -1.50 7.08
C ARG A 418 18.38 -0.77 8.00
N LYS A 419 19.41 -0.18 7.41
CA LYS A 419 20.38 0.70 8.08
C LYS A 419 20.26 2.09 7.49
N ALA A 420 20.45 3.10 8.32
CA ALA A 420 20.57 4.47 7.86
C ALA A 420 21.62 5.21 8.69
N ALA A 421 22.34 6.10 8.05
CA ALA A 421 23.29 7.01 8.66
C ALA A 421 23.08 8.41 8.11
N SER A 422 23.24 9.44 8.93
CA SER A 422 23.28 10.83 8.44
C SER A 422 24.36 11.64 9.15
N ILE A 423 24.88 12.62 8.43
CA ILE A 423 25.71 13.68 8.94
C ILE A 423 25.11 15.02 8.52
N MET A 424 24.99 15.95 9.45
CA MET A 424 24.55 17.33 9.17
C MET A 424 25.53 18.31 9.78
N LEU A 425 25.85 19.35 9.04
CA LEU A 425 26.54 20.54 9.50
C LEU A 425 25.52 21.67 9.59
N SER A 426 25.45 22.33 10.73
CA SER A 426 24.48 23.38 10.98
C SER A 426 25.14 24.66 11.50
N GLN A 427 24.49 25.79 11.24
CA GLN A 427 24.89 27.11 11.71
C GLN A 427 23.67 27.80 12.33
N SER A 428 23.86 28.38 13.52
CA SER A 428 22.87 29.29 14.10
C SER A 428 22.81 30.57 13.27
N THR A 429 21.61 31.06 13.02
CA THR A 429 21.43 32.36 12.32
C THR A 429 21.44 33.55 13.28
N ASP A 430 21.28 33.30 14.57
CA ASP A 430 21.23 34.30 15.66
C ASP A 430 22.54 34.38 16.44
N GLY A 431 23.62 33.75 15.96
CA GLY A 431 24.94 33.72 16.59
C GLY A 431 25.96 32.90 15.80
N ASP A 432 27.20 32.83 16.30
CA ASP A 432 28.32 32.16 15.61
C ASP A 432 28.45 30.67 15.92
N ARG A 433 27.36 30.00 16.40
CA ARG A 433 27.39 28.61 16.79
C ARG A 433 27.35 27.70 15.57
N PHE A 434 28.37 26.88 15.43
CA PHE A 434 28.47 25.84 14.42
C PHE A 434 28.24 24.47 15.03
N GLY A 435 27.42 23.62 14.40
CA GLY A 435 27.07 22.31 14.90
C GLY A 435 27.32 21.17 13.93
N VAL A 436 27.57 20.00 14.50
CA VAL A 436 27.68 18.72 13.81
C VAL A 436 26.68 17.77 14.42
N GLN A 437 25.82 17.17 13.59
CA GLN A 437 24.92 16.10 14.02
C GLN A 437 25.23 14.81 13.28
N LEU A 438 25.24 13.70 14.01
CA LEU A 438 25.46 12.35 13.49
C LEU A 438 24.33 11.45 13.96
N ASP A 439 23.71 10.72 13.04
CA ASP A 439 22.67 9.76 13.37
C ASP A 439 22.98 8.41 12.72
N TRP A 440 22.69 7.35 13.44
CA TRP A 440 22.73 5.97 12.98
C TRP A 440 21.49 5.22 13.43
N SER A 441 20.92 4.38 12.55
CA SER A 441 19.84 3.45 12.91
C SER A 441 20.01 2.11 12.19
N HIS A 442 19.60 1.02 12.86
CA HIS A 442 19.67 -0.31 12.31
C HIS A 442 18.57 -1.20 12.86
N TRP A 443 17.84 -1.87 11.99
CA TRP A 443 16.98 -3.00 12.31
C TRP A 443 17.80 -4.28 12.31
N LEU A 444 17.94 -4.92 13.46
CA LEU A 444 18.66 -6.19 13.61
C LEU A 444 17.89 -7.37 12.99
N ASN A 445 16.57 -7.32 13.07
CA ASN A 445 15.63 -8.30 12.51
C ASN A 445 14.22 -7.69 12.49
N ASP A 446 13.18 -8.49 12.19
CA ASP A 446 11.79 -8.02 12.20
C ASP A 446 11.30 -7.50 13.57
N HIS A 447 12.02 -7.80 14.65
CA HIS A 447 11.59 -7.48 16.01
C HIS A 447 12.38 -6.37 16.68
N TRP A 448 13.66 -6.22 16.39
CA TRP A 448 14.54 -5.33 17.14
C TRP A 448 15.22 -4.30 16.24
N SER A 449 15.20 -3.05 16.68
CA SER A 449 16.00 -1.97 16.09
C SER A 449 16.63 -1.11 17.17
N TYR A 450 17.76 -0.49 16.84
CA TYR A 450 18.40 0.51 17.69
C TYR A 450 18.76 1.75 16.87
N ALA A 451 18.89 2.89 17.56
CA ALA A 451 19.44 4.10 16.97
C ALA A 451 20.40 4.78 17.97
N LEU A 452 21.39 5.46 17.39
CA LEU A 452 22.40 6.26 18.10
C LEU A 452 22.43 7.64 17.48
N GLY A 453 22.58 8.69 18.28
CA GLY A 453 22.69 10.06 17.80
C GLY A 453 23.70 10.86 18.62
N PHE A 454 24.33 11.79 17.96
CA PHE A 454 25.19 12.82 18.54
C PHE A 454 24.82 14.17 17.94
N ASP A 455 24.70 15.19 18.78
CA ASP A 455 24.47 16.58 18.35
C ASP A 455 25.36 17.50 19.19
N SER A 456 26.33 18.18 18.57
CA SER A 456 27.22 19.11 19.22
C SER A 456 26.57 20.46 19.55
N GLN A 457 25.34 20.67 19.08
CA GLN A 457 24.52 21.86 19.32
C GLN A 457 23.11 21.42 19.76
N ALA A 458 23.07 20.69 20.88
CA ALA A 458 21.82 20.13 21.41
C ALA A 458 20.77 21.21 21.66
N ASP A 459 19.52 20.80 21.56
CA ASP A 459 18.38 21.61 21.97
C ASP A 459 18.33 21.72 23.50
N ILE A 460 19.02 22.73 24.03
CA ILE A 460 18.99 23.12 25.44
C ILE A 460 17.87 24.15 25.69
N PRO A 461 17.48 24.42 26.97
CA PRO A 461 16.49 25.45 27.28
C PRO A 461 16.87 26.81 26.69
N LEU A 462 15.89 27.54 26.15
CA LEU A 462 16.10 28.84 25.50
C LEU A 462 16.73 29.87 26.46
N GLN A 463 16.41 29.78 27.76
CA GLN A 463 17.00 30.64 28.79
C GLN A 463 18.51 30.40 28.95
N ALA A 464 18.98 29.14 28.88
CA ALA A 464 20.40 28.81 28.89
C ALA A 464 21.10 29.37 27.64
N LEU A 465 20.49 29.21 26.48
CA LEU A 465 20.99 29.81 25.22
C LEU A 465 21.10 31.34 25.29
N ALA A 466 20.11 32.02 25.88
CA ALA A 466 20.12 33.49 26.04
C ALA A 466 21.26 33.97 26.97
N GLN A 467 21.79 33.11 27.82
CA GLN A 467 22.96 33.38 28.68
C GLN A 467 24.29 33.01 27.99
N GLY A 468 24.23 32.53 26.75
CA GLY A 468 25.43 32.13 26.01
C GLY A 468 25.92 30.71 26.30
N HIS A 469 25.06 29.88 26.91
CA HIS A 469 25.38 28.47 27.13
C HIS A 469 25.10 27.63 25.89
N GLU A 470 25.88 26.57 25.72
CA GLU A 470 25.77 25.58 24.65
C GLU A 470 25.72 24.19 25.27
N GLY A 471 25.24 23.21 24.50
CA GLY A 471 25.19 21.83 24.99
C GLY A 471 25.44 20.82 23.89
N GLU A 472 25.94 19.67 24.30
CA GLU A 472 26.09 18.48 23.44
C GLU A 472 25.11 17.41 23.88
N ALA A 473 24.56 16.66 22.95
CA ALA A 473 23.66 15.55 23.27
C ALA A 473 24.11 14.22 22.65
N TYR A 474 24.00 13.18 23.46
CA TYR A 474 24.19 11.79 23.07
C TYR A 474 22.87 11.06 23.26
N THR A 475 22.37 10.40 22.24
CA THR A 475 21.10 9.66 22.28
C THR A 475 21.31 8.20 21.92
N MET A 476 20.60 7.31 22.62
CA MET A 476 20.51 5.89 22.31
C MET A 476 19.07 5.43 22.45
N SER A 477 18.57 4.66 21.52
CA SER A 477 17.26 4.03 21.64
C SER A 477 17.29 2.57 21.22
N LEU A 478 16.44 1.77 21.86
CA LEU A 478 16.19 0.38 21.55
C LEU A 478 14.69 0.19 21.40
N ASN A 479 14.25 -0.35 20.25
CA ASN A 479 12.85 -0.60 19.97
C ASN A 479 12.62 -2.08 19.71
N TRP A 480 11.50 -2.56 20.20
CA TRP A 480 11.00 -3.90 19.98
C TRP A 480 9.58 -3.86 19.41
N GLN A 481 9.30 -4.73 18.45
CA GLN A 481 7.95 -4.97 17.96
C GLN A 481 7.69 -6.47 17.81
N ALA A 482 6.55 -6.94 18.28
CA ALA A 482 6.11 -8.30 18.00
C ALA A 482 5.53 -8.39 16.59
N ASN A 483 4.84 -7.33 16.17
CA ASN A 483 4.14 -7.17 14.90
C ASN A 483 3.52 -5.74 14.84
N GLU A 484 2.66 -5.48 13.86
CA GLU A 484 1.94 -4.21 13.68
C GLU A 484 1.14 -3.74 14.91
N SER A 485 0.73 -4.67 15.79
CA SER A 485 -0.20 -4.38 16.89
C SER A 485 0.45 -4.19 18.25
N ARG A 486 1.74 -4.57 18.42
CA ARG A 486 2.42 -4.53 19.71
C ARG A 486 3.85 -4.05 19.56
N LYS A 487 4.16 -2.94 20.23
CA LYS A 487 5.47 -2.27 20.18
C LYS A 487 5.89 -1.81 21.58
N ALA A 488 7.20 -1.80 21.82
CA ALA A 488 7.80 -1.25 23.02
C ALA A 488 9.11 -0.55 22.64
N GLY A 489 9.55 0.39 23.45
CA GLY A 489 10.85 1.02 23.26
C GLY A 489 11.34 1.67 24.52
N ALA A 490 12.65 1.89 24.56
CA ALA A 490 13.34 2.64 25.58
C ALA A 490 14.37 3.56 24.92
N ALA A 491 14.55 4.75 25.46
CA ALA A 491 15.55 5.69 25.01
C ALA A 491 16.26 6.32 26.20
N TYR A 492 17.54 6.61 25.99
CA TYR A 492 18.38 7.37 26.91
C TYR A 492 18.99 8.55 26.15
N LYS A 493 18.95 9.73 26.77
CA LYS A 493 19.59 10.93 26.29
C LYS A 493 20.44 11.56 27.41
N LEU A 494 21.69 11.85 27.09
CA LEU A 494 22.57 12.66 27.91
C LEU A 494 22.75 14.00 27.20
N THR A 495 22.44 15.10 27.86
CA THR A 495 22.74 16.46 27.38
C THR A 495 23.71 17.10 28.37
N ASP A 496 24.93 17.38 27.91
CA ASP A 496 25.95 18.10 28.68
C ASP A 496 25.89 19.57 28.29
N ILE A 497 25.60 20.43 29.29
CA ILE A 497 25.46 21.87 29.10
C ILE A 497 26.68 22.55 29.76
N ASN A 498 27.31 23.47 29.06
CA ASN A 498 28.54 24.13 29.53
C ASN A 498 28.33 25.07 30.74
N ASP A 499 27.11 25.15 31.28
CA ASP A 499 26.80 25.79 32.57
C ASP A 499 27.12 24.88 33.78
N GLY A 500 27.59 23.65 33.54
CA GLY A 500 27.89 22.63 34.52
C GLY A 500 26.72 21.66 34.77
N ASN A 501 25.64 21.69 33.97
CA ASN A 501 24.53 20.76 34.08
C ASN A 501 24.66 19.59 33.13
N ALA A 502 24.75 18.37 33.66
CA ALA A 502 24.54 17.16 32.87
C ALA A 502 23.11 16.65 33.08
N ARG A 503 22.28 16.76 32.06
CA ARG A 503 20.89 16.27 32.02
C ARG A 503 20.85 14.86 31.48
N GLN A 504 20.34 13.92 32.26
CA GLN A 504 20.13 12.53 31.87
C GLN A 504 18.64 12.25 31.80
N GLU A 505 18.16 11.82 30.65
CA GLU A 505 16.76 11.53 30.39
C GLU A 505 16.62 10.06 29.98
N PHE A 506 15.76 9.33 30.65
CA PHE A 506 15.38 7.97 30.29
C PHE A 506 13.88 7.95 30.02
N SER A 507 13.46 7.38 28.90
CA SER A 507 12.06 7.18 28.57
C SER A 507 11.80 5.76 28.12
N ALA A 508 10.59 5.25 28.39
CA ALA A 508 10.15 3.95 27.91
C ALA A 508 8.65 3.98 27.57
N PHE A 509 8.27 3.16 26.64
CA PHE A 509 6.86 2.98 26.31
C PHE A 509 6.53 1.52 25.96
N PHE A 510 5.27 1.17 26.16
CA PHE A 510 4.66 -0.06 25.64
C PHE A 510 3.31 0.29 25.01
N LYS A 511 3.09 -0.11 23.75
CA LYS A 511 1.84 0.16 22.99
C LYS A 511 1.24 -1.15 22.50
N GLN A 512 -0.07 -1.29 22.68
CA GLN A 512 -0.87 -2.42 22.23
C GLN A 512 -2.11 -1.91 21.50
N GLN A 513 -2.36 -2.41 20.30
CA GLN A 513 -3.65 -2.24 19.64
C GLN A 513 -4.71 -3.10 20.36
N LEU A 514 -5.81 -2.47 20.76
CA LEU A 514 -6.93 -3.10 21.46
C LEU A 514 -8.04 -3.52 20.50
N LEU A 515 -8.43 -2.59 19.62
CA LEU A 515 -9.47 -2.78 18.64
C LEU A 515 -8.98 -2.34 17.26
N GLN A 516 -9.36 -3.08 16.24
CA GLN A 516 -8.98 -2.80 14.87
C GLN A 516 -10.10 -3.17 13.91
N GLY A 517 -10.34 -2.31 12.95
CA GLY A 517 -11.29 -2.53 11.86
C GLY A 517 -10.87 -1.78 10.61
N PRO A 518 -11.61 -1.92 9.50
CA PRO A 518 -11.26 -1.28 8.23
C PRO A 518 -11.09 0.24 8.30
N HIS A 519 -11.81 0.88 9.23
CA HIS A 519 -11.86 2.33 9.36
C HIS A 519 -11.32 2.87 10.67
N TYR A 520 -10.92 2.02 11.61
CA TYR A 520 -10.44 2.49 12.91
C TYR A 520 -9.38 1.58 13.50
N ILE A 521 -8.54 2.19 14.32
CA ILE A 521 -7.58 1.52 15.20
C ILE A 521 -7.67 2.19 16.55
N THR A 522 -7.90 1.42 17.61
CA THR A 522 -7.82 1.88 18.99
C THR A 522 -6.64 1.23 19.66
N SER A 523 -5.75 2.02 20.24
CA SER A 523 -4.55 1.55 20.92
C SER A 523 -4.50 2.07 22.34
N ALA A 524 -3.92 1.29 23.25
CA ALA A 524 -3.50 1.77 24.56
C ALA A 524 -1.97 1.76 24.64
N ALA A 525 -1.42 2.75 25.34
CA ALA A 525 0.00 2.77 25.64
C ALA A 525 0.24 3.12 27.11
N LEU A 526 1.37 2.64 27.64
CA LEU A 526 1.96 3.11 28.87
C LEU A 526 3.25 3.84 28.51
N ARG A 527 3.45 5.03 29.05
CA ARG A 527 4.67 5.84 28.88
C ARG A 527 5.26 6.11 30.26
N GLY A 528 6.58 6.07 30.37
CA GLY A 528 7.30 6.41 31.59
C GLY A 528 8.53 7.24 31.28
N GLY A 529 8.88 8.16 32.16
CA GLY A 529 10.04 9.03 32.03
C GLY A 529 10.76 9.18 33.36
N TYR A 530 12.07 9.34 33.27
CA TYR A 530 12.96 9.70 34.36
C TYR A 530 13.95 10.74 33.86
N GLU A 531 14.14 11.81 34.64
CA GLU A 531 15.13 12.85 34.37
C GLU A 531 15.97 13.10 35.62
N LYS A 532 17.27 13.32 35.42
CA LYS A 532 18.21 13.73 36.46
C LYS A 532 19.08 14.84 35.91
N ASN A 533 19.28 15.88 36.74
CA ASN A 533 20.14 17.02 36.46
C ASN A 533 21.17 17.21 37.57
N ASP A 534 22.41 17.53 37.20
CA ASP A 534 23.49 17.70 38.19
C ASP A 534 23.40 19.08 38.85
N LEU A 535 23.07 20.13 38.12
CA LEU A 535 22.96 21.51 38.66
C LEU A 535 21.70 21.71 39.53
N GLY A 536 20.61 20.96 39.29
CA GLY A 536 19.37 21.04 40.05
C GLY A 536 18.75 22.46 40.01
N ASP A 537 18.16 22.88 41.13
CA ASP A 537 17.40 24.12 41.28
C ASP A 537 18.24 25.42 41.17
N TYR A 538 19.54 25.31 41.01
CA TYR A 538 20.46 26.46 40.78
C TYR A 538 20.45 26.96 39.34
N ALA A 539 19.85 26.20 38.40
CA ALA A 539 19.74 26.62 37.00
C ALA A 539 18.71 27.76 36.83
N PRO A 540 18.93 28.69 35.89
CA PRO A 540 17.98 29.77 35.61
C PRO A 540 16.79 29.32 34.74
N TYR A 541 16.62 28.05 34.50
CA TYR A 541 15.56 27.40 33.75
C TYR A 541 15.01 26.21 34.55
N PHE A 542 13.89 25.63 34.12
CA PHE A 542 13.34 24.44 34.75
C PHE A 542 14.35 23.29 34.70
N ASN A 543 14.83 22.86 35.86
CA ASN A 543 15.92 21.91 35.98
C ASN A 543 15.83 21.12 37.31
N PRO A 544 14.78 20.29 37.49
CA PRO A 544 14.61 19.55 38.73
C PRO A 544 15.77 18.58 38.93
N LYS A 545 16.27 18.44 40.18
CA LYS A 545 17.34 17.49 40.47
C LYS A 545 17.02 16.08 40.02
N GLN A 546 15.76 15.67 40.17
CA GLN A 546 15.21 14.43 39.61
C GLN A 546 13.72 14.61 39.36
N SER A 547 13.21 14.02 38.26
CA SER A 547 11.77 13.90 38.00
C SER A 547 11.39 12.53 37.44
N TYR A 548 10.15 12.16 37.66
CA TYR A 548 9.54 10.90 37.22
C TYR A 548 8.18 11.18 36.62
N SER A 549 7.87 10.52 35.52
CA SER A 549 6.51 10.53 34.92
C SER A 549 6.04 9.12 34.60
N ALA A 550 4.74 8.91 34.73
CA ALA A 550 4.07 7.69 34.27
C ALA A 550 2.69 8.05 33.75
N GLU A 551 2.38 7.61 32.54
CA GLU A 551 1.14 7.92 31.85
C GLU A 551 0.51 6.69 31.23
N ALA A 552 -0.81 6.61 31.31
CA ALA A 552 -1.63 5.74 30.47
C ALA A 552 -2.24 6.57 29.34
N VAL A 553 -2.17 6.06 28.12
CA VAL A 553 -2.58 6.76 26.91
C VAL A 553 -3.58 5.90 26.16
N LEU A 554 -4.68 6.50 25.72
CA LEU A 554 -5.65 5.91 24.79
C LEU A 554 -5.60 6.69 23.49
N GLU A 555 -5.38 5.99 22.39
CA GLU A 555 -5.35 6.57 21.04
C GLU A 555 -6.46 5.94 20.19
N HIS A 556 -7.10 6.75 19.36
CA HIS A 556 -8.10 6.29 18.40
C HIS A 556 -7.90 6.98 17.06
N ASP A 557 -7.54 6.19 16.05
CA ASP A 557 -7.46 6.62 14.65
C ASP A 557 -8.73 6.22 13.92
N TRP A 558 -9.39 7.18 13.28
CA TRP A 558 -10.62 6.96 12.53
C TRP A 558 -10.50 7.46 11.11
N ILE A 559 -10.49 6.53 10.12
CA ILE A 559 -10.56 6.85 8.70
C ILE A 559 -12.00 7.18 8.34
N THR A 560 -12.32 8.48 8.26
CA THR A 560 -13.66 8.97 7.97
C THR A 560 -14.01 8.84 6.48
N TRP A 561 -13.02 9.00 5.63
CA TRP A 561 -13.19 8.90 4.19
C TRP A 561 -11.93 8.35 3.53
N ARG A 562 -12.10 7.47 2.53
CA ARG A 562 -11.01 6.92 1.73
C ARG A 562 -11.45 6.71 0.29
N SER A 563 -10.57 7.06 -0.66
CA SER A 563 -10.73 6.77 -2.08
C SER A 563 -9.35 6.55 -2.71
N TYR A 564 -8.95 5.28 -2.82
CA TYR A 564 -7.64 4.85 -3.34
C TYR A 564 -6.45 5.52 -2.63
N ASP A 565 -5.73 6.41 -3.34
CA ASP A 565 -4.54 7.08 -2.82
C ASP A 565 -4.86 8.31 -1.94
N ARG A 566 -6.15 8.61 -1.73
CA ARG A 566 -6.60 9.74 -0.93
C ARG A 566 -7.42 9.26 0.26
N HIS A 567 -7.17 9.85 1.41
CA HIS A 567 -8.01 9.61 2.58
C HIS A 567 -8.00 10.82 3.52
N PHE A 568 -9.02 10.86 4.35
CA PHE A 568 -9.12 11.73 5.49
C PHE A 568 -9.29 10.88 6.74
N SER A 569 -8.42 11.09 7.71
CA SER A 569 -8.51 10.45 9.02
C SER A 569 -8.44 11.46 10.16
N GLN A 570 -8.99 11.06 11.28
CA GLN A 570 -9.03 11.80 12.53
C GLN A 570 -8.27 11.00 13.58
N HIS A 571 -7.42 11.66 14.33
CA HIS A 571 -6.65 11.08 15.43
C HIS A 571 -7.08 11.73 16.74
N PHE A 572 -7.39 10.91 17.73
CA PHE A 572 -7.73 11.32 19.09
C PHE A 572 -6.73 10.68 20.04
N GLU A 573 -6.13 11.47 20.92
CA GLU A 573 -5.30 10.98 22.02
C GLU A 573 -5.80 11.55 23.34
N ALA A 574 -5.93 10.69 24.34
CA ALA A 574 -6.16 11.07 25.72
C ALA A 574 -5.11 10.38 26.62
N ALA A 575 -4.36 11.18 27.35
CA ALA A 575 -3.36 10.69 28.30
C ALA A 575 -3.68 11.20 29.70
N ALA A 576 -3.47 10.34 30.69
CA ALA A 576 -3.56 10.68 32.11
C ALA A 576 -2.45 9.97 32.87
N GLY A 577 -1.86 10.66 33.84
CA GLY A 577 -0.73 10.11 34.54
C GLY A 577 -0.36 10.88 35.79
N THR A 578 0.86 10.70 36.24
CA THR A 578 1.44 11.39 37.37
C THR A 578 2.86 11.87 37.06
N PHE A 579 3.19 13.03 37.58
CA PHE A 579 4.53 13.59 37.56
C PHE A 579 4.99 13.91 38.95
N LYS A 580 6.25 13.61 39.28
CA LYS A 580 6.87 13.91 40.55
C LYS A 580 8.28 14.42 40.34
N GLN A 581 8.66 15.49 41.00
CA GLN A 581 10.02 16.01 41.05
C GLN A 581 10.54 16.12 42.48
N THR A 582 11.87 16.19 42.62
CA THR A 582 12.53 16.37 43.94
C THR A 582 12.03 17.67 44.60
N GLY A 583 11.70 17.60 45.89
CA GLY A 583 11.22 18.76 46.67
C GLY A 583 9.71 18.99 46.60
N PHE A 584 8.97 18.32 45.73
CA PHE A 584 7.53 18.52 45.53
C PHE A 584 6.74 17.20 45.59
N SER A 585 5.49 17.29 45.99
CA SER A 585 4.58 16.14 45.96
C SER A 585 4.22 15.77 44.53
N GLY A 586 3.94 14.47 44.27
CA GLY A 586 3.44 14.03 42.97
C GLY A 586 2.11 14.69 42.62
N LYS A 587 1.97 15.14 41.38
CA LYS A 587 0.78 15.76 40.85
C LYS A 587 0.27 15.02 39.59
N PRO A 588 -1.03 15.03 39.31
CA PRO A 588 -1.57 14.45 38.09
C PRO A 588 -1.14 15.27 36.88
N ILE A 589 -0.97 14.57 35.76
CA ILE A 589 -0.74 15.16 34.42
C ILE A 589 -1.80 14.66 33.46
N TYR A 590 -2.20 15.51 32.52
CA TYR A 590 -3.21 15.20 31.53
C TYR A 590 -2.81 15.75 30.18
N ASN A 591 -3.17 15.05 29.10
CA ASN A 591 -3.10 15.56 27.74
C ASN A 591 -4.28 15.07 26.93
N LEU A 592 -4.92 15.98 26.19
CA LEU A 592 -5.92 15.69 25.18
C LEU A 592 -5.43 16.26 23.86
N TYR A 593 -5.49 15.47 22.81
CA TYR A 593 -5.04 15.89 21.48
C TYR A 593 -6.03 15.40 20.43
N TYR A 594 -6.31 16.26 19.47
CA TYR A 594 -7.15 15.96 18.30
C TYR A 594 -6.47 16.49 17.03
N GLN A 595 -6.35 15.62 16.00
CA GLN A 595 -5.69 15.95 14.75
C GLN A 595 -6.50 15.46 13.55
N HIS A 596 -6.44 16.23 12.48
CA HIS A 596 -6.87 15.86 11.14
C HIS A 596 -5.66 15.48 10.29
N ASP A 597 -5.77 14.36 9.57
CA ASP A 597 -4.77 13.88 8.62
C ASP A 597 -5.38 13.73 7.23
N TRP A 598 -4.83 14.44 6.27
CA TRP A 598 -5.23 14.44 4.89
C TRP A 598 -4.16 13.83 4.01
N GLN A 599 -4.41 12.70 3.38
CA GLN A 599 -3.68 12.24 2.22
C GLN A 599 -4.34 12.84 0.98
N LEU A 600 -3.82 13.99 0.51
CA LEU A 600 -4.41 14.74 -0.60
C LEU A 600 -4.19 14.06 -1.95
N SER A 601 -3.03 13.40 -2.09
CA SER A 601 -2.65 12.59 -3.24
C SER A 601 -1.63 11.54 -2.78
N ARG A 602 -1.12 10.74 -3.69
CA ARG A 602 -0.02 9.81 -3.40
C ARG A 602 1.25 10.51 -2.90
N THR A 603 1.44 11.78 -3.24
CA THR A 603 2.68 12.54 -2.99
C THR A 603 2.53 13.68 -2.00
N TRP A 604 1.31 14.03 -1.58
CA TRP A 604 1.08 15.16 -0.67
C TRP A 604 0.23 14.76 0.52
N LYS A 605 0.73 15.09 1.70
CA LYS A 605 0.05 14.95 2.99
C LYS A 605 -0.03 16.30 3.68
N LEU A 606 -1.11 16.49 4.44
CA LEU A 606 -1.33 17.64 5.30
C LEU A 606 -1.91 17.15 6.62
N ASN A 607 -1.41 17.67 7.73
CA ASN A 607 -2.00 17.43 9.03
C ASN A 607 -2.06 18.72 9.86
N TYR A 608 -3.09 18.82 10.68
CA TYR A 608 -3.23 19.89 11.67
C TYR A 608 -4.04 19.40 12.85
N GLY A 609 -3.72 19.91 14.04
CA GLY A 609 -4.36 19.47 15.26
C GLY A 609 -4.25 20.49 16.37
N VAL A 610 -5.05 20.26 17.41
CA VAL A 610 -5.06 21.06 18.63
C VAL A 610 -4.97 20.15 19.85
N GLY A 611 -4.33 20.63 20.87
CA GLY A 611 -4.21 19.91 22.13
C GLY A 611 -4.30 20.81 23.33
N TRP A 612 -4.59 20.18 24.46
CA TRP A 612 -4.64 20.80 25.76
C TRP A 612 -4.02 19.84 26.77
N GLY A 613 -3.19 20.37 27.67
CA GLY A 613 -2.57 19.57 28.70
C GLY A 613 -2.31 20.33 30.00
N VAL A 614 -2.10 19.58 31.07
CA VAL A 614 -1.69 20.08 32.39
C VAL A 614 -0.43 19.38 32.79
N HIS A 615 0.60 20.14 33.14
CA HIS A 615 1.87 19.63 33.64
C HIS A 615 2.40 20.51 34.78
N PRO A 616 2.85 19.94 35.89
CA PRO A 616 3.41 20.72 37.00
C PRO A 616 4.89 21.07 36.78
N TYR A 617 5.26 22.28 37.17
CA TYR A 617 6.64 22.78 37.24
C TYR A 617 6.87 23.41 38.61
N ASP A 618 7.84 22.92 39.36
CA ASP A 618 8.15 23.34 40.73
C ASP A 618 6.90 23.39 41.64
N GLY A 619 6.06 22.35 41.51
CA GLY A 619 4.86 22.22 42.29
C GLY A 619 3.64 23.05 41.80
N GLU A 620 3.79 23.88 40.78
CA GLU A 620 2.73 24.72 40.23
C GLU A 620 2.24 24.18 38.89
N ASP A 621 0.93 24.22 38.68
CA ASP A 621 0.30 23.66 37.46
C ASP A 621 0.35 24.64 36.28
N GLU A 622 0.92 24.18 35.17
CA GLU A 622 0.79 24.81 33.87
C GLU A 622 -0.37 24.17 33.11
N ARG A 623 -1.23 25.02 32.54
CA ARG A 623 -2.24 24.64 31.54
C ARG A 623 -1.76 25.10 30.19
N ARG A 624 -1.50 24.17 29.29
CA ARG A 624 -0.97 24.44 27.95
C ARG A 624 -2.03 24.12 26.89
N THR A 625 -2.34 25.11 26.04
CA THR A 625 -3.07 24.88 24.78
C THR A 625 -2.09 24.97 23.63
N TYR A 626 -2.15 24.04 22.71
CA TYR A 626 -1.23 24.02 21.58
C TYR A 626 -1.92 23.65 20.26
N ALA A 627 -1.37 24.12 19.16
CA ALA A 627 -1.78 23.77 17.81
C ALA A 627 -0.56 23.23 17.05
N VAL A 628 -0.80 22.20 16.26
CA VAL A 628 0.20 21.57 15.40
C VAL A 628 -0.23 21.74 13.96
N PHE A 629 0.73 22.03 13.08
CA PHE A 629 0.56 22.04 11.64
C PHE A 629 1.73 21.32 10.98
N GLY A 630 1.46 20.51 9.97
CA GLY A 630 2.50 19.83 9.22
C GLY A 630 2.08 19.49 7.81
N PHE A 631 3.04 19.41 6.91
CA PHE A 631 2.83 18.89 5.57
C PHE A 631 4.07 18.13 5.09
N GLU A 632 3.83 17.17 4.20
CA GLU A 632 4.86 16.43 3.48
C GLU A 632 4.51 16.45 2.00
N GLY A 633 5.48 16.80 1.16
CA GLY A 633 5.31 16.88 -0.27
C GLY A 633 6.46 16.26 -1.05
N ARG A 634 6.15 15.81 -2.27
CA ARG A 634 7.11 15.28 -3.24
C ARG A 634 6.89 15.95 -4.58
N PHE A 635 7.96 16.40 -5.24
CA PHE A 635 7.91 17.17 -6.48
C PHE A 635 9.14 16.96 -7.38
#